data_39b449b212a225330bcfb28164afe0c8
#
_entry.id   39b449b212a225330bcfb28164afe0c8
#
_cell.length_a   1.000
_cell.length_b   1.000
_cell.length_c   1.000
_cell.angle_alpha   90.00
_cell.angle_beta   90.00
_cell.angle_gamma   90.00
#
_symmetry.space_group_name_H-M   'P 1'
#
loop_
_entity.id
_entity.type
_entity.pdbx_description
1 polymer ?
#
loop_
_entity_poly.entity_id
_entity_poly.type
_entity_poly.pdbx_seq_one_letter_code
_entity_poly.pdbx_strand_id
1 'polypeptide(L)'
;MMNDTKEELISKLDLNSYLEEFKALFARDKEIFLQGDSNLHFKRIHELCEVEFPTIPELSNLDKALVHLSKQGILHLDEIFEFVKIFRYFEKLKKIKLGTNLDSWLQKIEFVSGALELCLNFDEKGELKESLDERLVNLNAALRLKNESIIAEFKKFCYTKALMPYLIDTQIHLINNLEALLVRGGFNHAIKAKIIGRSSGGGFYIVPLSVENLQNDIEKIKNQKEEIYYEYAKNFSAFLAKNLPFLKFINTAFDLFDHYSARVLLAKKKDFEFVLCDQSTDLVLKNFAHPALKNPKSVSLEFKKQVLIITGVNAGGKSMLLKSMLSAAFLAKHLLPMYIKASESKIGTFKEFDAIIEDPQNIKNDISTFAGRMLHFSRLFSKKNLLLGIDEIELGTDFEEAACLYSVLISKLIANNLKIIITTHHKRLAMLLAKNEQVELIAALYDEELSRPKYEFLKGTIGKSYAFESALRYQIPPNLVSEAKKLYGEDKENLEELVGKNINLELELKAKLENVEKKEQKVDEILLSLKDQKEKNEQEFRTSLRNLEFKFHKAIEEAKKTIQLKDIKDKQRSLNKANELKKEIILPSMEQNEELRVGDFVKYEKIKGKIISISKNDAMVESNGIKLRVPLKLLKKSTPAPKISPKTSISVAKPTNLSVSLDLHGLRSDEAISRLDKFISDALLVGFDEVLIYHGIGTGKLAFAVREFLKTHKSVKGFNDAPINQGGFGAKVVRL
;
A
#
# COMPACT_ATOMS: atom_id res chain seq x y z
N MET A 1 21.37 -19.90 -17.83
CA MET A 1 20.08 -19.84 -18.55
C MET A 1 18.87 -19.54 -17.64
N MET A 2 18.66 -20.19 -16.49
CA MET A 2 17.47 -19.88 -15.67
C MET A 2 17.64 -18.62 -14.80
N ASN A 3 18.84 -18.25 -14.42
CA ASN A 3 19.15 -17.00 -13.73
C ASN A 3 19.13 -15.79 -14.66
N ASP A 4 19.65 -15.93 -15.89
CA ASP A 4 19.71 -14.84 -16.85
C ASP A 4 18.31 -14.29 -17.19
N THR A 5 17.33 -15.17 -17.30
CA THR A 5 15.92 -14.77 -17.58
C THR A 5 15.25 -14.04 -16.41
N LYS A 6 15.64 -14.36 -15.15
CA LYS A 6 15.09 -13.65 -13.98
C LYS A 6 15.73 -12.27 -13.81
N GLU A 7 17.01 -12.15 -14.02
CA GLU A 7 17.73 -10.87 -13.96
C GLU A 7 17.22 -9.91 -15.06
N GLU A 8 17.02 -10.42 -16.27
CA GLU A 8 16.41 -9.65 -17.35
C GLU A 8 15.00 -9.15 -16.99
N LEU A 9 14.15 -10.01 -16.41
CA LEU A 9 12.83 -9.61 -15.96
C LEU A 9 12.88 -8.54 -14.86
N ILE A 10 13.75 -8.71 -13.86
CA ILE A 10 13.95 -7.74 -12.78
C ILE A 10 14.35 -6.37 -13.34
N SER A 11 15.24 -6.36 -14.32
CA SER A 11 15.65 -5.12 -15.01
C SER A 11 14.48 -4.49 -15.78
N LYS A 12 13.72 -5.28 -16.53
CA LYS A 12 12.53 -4.80 -17.26
C LYS A 12 11.45 -4.24 -16.34
N LEU A 13 11.37 -4.72 -15.11
CA LEU A 13 10.44 -4.25 -14.08
C LEU A 13 11.00 -3.10 -13.23
N ASP A 14 12.19 -2.58 -13.51
CA ASP A 14 12.86 -1.53 -12.74
C ASP A 14 13.02 -1.86 -11.23
N LEU A 15 13.22 -3.15 -10.90
CA LEU A 15 13.35 -3.59 -9.52
C LEU A 15 14.79 -3.68 -9.01
N ASN A 16 15.81 -3.37 -9.84
CA ASN A 16 17.22 -3.52 -9.48
C ASN A 16 17.58 -2.76 -8.20
N SER A 17 17.28 -1.47 -8.13
CA SER A 17 17.62 -0.64 -6.96
C SER A 17 16.91 -1.10 -5.68
N TYR A 18 15.68 -1.57 -5.79
CA TYR A 18 14.94 -2.14 -4.66
C TYR A 18 15.61 -3.43 -4.16
N LEU A 19 16.01 -4.31 -5.08
CA LEU A 19 16.65 -5.57 -4.71
C LEU A 19 18.08 -5.37 -4.21
N GLU A 20 18.81 -4.38 -4.69
CA GLU A 20 20.11 -3.98 -4.16
C GLU A 20 19.98 -3.46 -2.72
N GLU A 21 18.99 -2.58 -2.44
CA GLU A 21 18.72 -2.13 -1.08
C GLU A 21 18.33 -3.30 -0.16
N PHE A 22 17.56 -4.25 -0.66
CA PHE A 22 17.19 -5.45 0.07
C PHE A 22 18.40 -6.36 0.35
N LYS A 23 19.26 -6.60 -0.66
CA LYS A 23 20.49 -7.40 -0.51
C LYS A 23 21.44 -6.81 0.54
N ALA A 24 21.54 -5.49 0.60
CA ALA A 24 22.37 -4.82 1.59
C ALA A 24 21.93 -5.03 3.05
N LEU A 25 20.74 -5.60 3.29
CA LEU A 25 20.26 -5.93 4.63
C LEU A 25 20.64 -7.35 5.08
N PHE A 26 21.19 -8.17 4.19
CA PHE A 26 21.67 -9.50 4.57
C PHE A 26 22.98 -9.44 5.34
N ALA A 27 23.13 -10.35 6.27
CA ALA A 27 24.36 -10.54 7.03
C ALA A 27 25.55 -10.99 6.14
N ARG A 28 25.26 -11.61 5.02
CA ARG A 28 26.23 -12.04 3.99
C ARG A 28 25.56 -12.18 2.63
N ASP A 29 26.34 -12.15 1.56
CA ASP A 29 25.82 -12.33 0.20
C ASP A 29 25.22 -13.73 0.02
N LYS A 30 23.98 -13.76 -0.51
CA LYS A 30 23.21 -14.98 -0.76
C LYS A 30 22.11 -14.75 -1.79
N GLU A 31 21.47 -15.83 -2.24
CA GLU A 31 20.25 -15.71 -3.07
C GLU A 31 19.13 -15.01 -2.35
N ILE A 32 18.35 -14.19 -3.07
CA ILE A 32 17.25 -13.38 -2.50
C ILE A 32 16.01 -14.22 -2.21
N PHE A 33 15.78 -15.28 -2.99
CA PHE A 33 14.52 -16.00 -3.03
C PHE A 33 14.47 -17.13 -2.00
N LEU A 34 13.39 -17.12 -1.20
CA LEU A 34 13.09 -18.21 -0.28
C LEU A 34 12.63 -19.45 -1.05
N GLN A 35 13.09 -20.60 -0.64
CA GLN A 35 12.66 -21.90 -1.15
C GLN A 35 11.81 -22.61 -0.11
N GLY A 36 10.77 -23.33 -0.54
CA GLY A 36 9.90 -24.11 0.33
C GLY A 36 8.47 -23.56 0.41
N ASP A 37 7.79 -23.84 1.53
CA ASP A 37 6.38 -23.47 1.72
C ASP A 37 6.20 -21.98 2.04
N SER A 38 5.66 -21.26 1.07
CA SER A 38 5.39 -19.82 1.20
C SER A 38 4.42 -19.47 2.35
N ASN A 39 3.46 -20.34 2.65
CA ASN A 39 2.52 -20.10 3.76
C ASN A 39 3.25 -20.13 5.11
N LEU A 40 4.16 -21.09 5.29
CA LEU A 40 4.96 -21.20 6.50
C LEU A 40 5.93 -20.03 6.64
N HIS A 41 6.57 -19.65 5.54
CA HIS A 41 7.46 -18.46 5.52
C HIS A 41 6.69 -17.18 5.85
N PHE A 42 5.52 -16.99 5.26
CA PHE A 42 4.68 -15.82 5.53
C PHE A 42 4.30 -15.73 7.02
N LYS A 43 3.84 -16.84 7.63
CA LYS A 43 3.50 -16.86 9.06
C LYS A 43 4.70 -16.47 9.94
N ARG A 44 5.88 -16.99 9.64
CA ARG A 44 7.11 -16.67 10.39
C ARG A 44 7.55 -15.21 10.21
N ILE A 45 7.45 -14.68 9.00
CA ILE A 45 7.74 -13.27 8.72
C ILE A 45 6.76 -12.37 9.50
N HIS A 46 5.47 -12.72 9.48
CA HIS A 46 4.44 -11.97 10.18
C HIS A 46 4.66 -11.98 11.71
N GLU A 47 4.97 -13.14 12.30
CA GLU A 47 5.34 -13.24 13.72
C GLU A 47 6.55 -12.35 14.04
N LEU A 48 7.55 -12.31 13.16
CA LEU A 48 8.75 -11.51 13.37
C LEU A 48 8.51 -9.99 13.20
N CYS A 49 7.48 -9.57 12.45
CA CYS A 49 7.09 -8.16 12.35
C CYS A 49 6.63 -7.59 13.69
N GLU A 50 5.97 -8.40 14.52
CA GLU A 50 5.35 -8.00 15.78
C GLU A 50 6.35 -7.93 16.96
N VAL A 51 7.58 -8.43 16.76
CA VAL A 51 8.56 -8.59 17.85
C VAL A 51 9.85 -7.85 17.52
N GLU A 52 10.52 -7.35 18.56
CA GLU A 52 11.90 -6.88 18.45
C GLU A 52 12.85 -8.08 18.60
N PHE A 53 13.85 -8.15 17.73
CA PHE A 53 14.86 -9.19 17.74
C PHE A 53 16.27 -8.58 17.67
N PRO A 54 17.31 -9.30 18.15
CA PRO A 54 18.68 -8.81 18.17
C PRO A 54 19.19 -8.53 16.75
N THR A 55 20.04 -7.52 16.62
CA THR A 55 20.73 -7.26 15.35
C THR A 55 21.53 -8.49 14.90
N ILE A 56 21.37 -8.86 13.65
CA ILE A 56 22.08 -9.99 13.07
C ILE A 56 23.57 -9.59 12.90
N PRO A 57 24.51 -10.44 13.33
CA PRO A 57 25.92 -10.17 13.11
C PRO A 57 26.30 -10.33 11.63
N GLU A 58 27.18 -9.48 11.14
CA GLU A 58 27.80 -9.68 9.84
C GLU A 58 28.61 -10.98 9.85
N LEU A 59 28.47 -11.76 8.79
CA LEU A 59 29.11 -13.06 8.64
C LEU A 59 29.76 -13.20 7.26
N SER A 60 30.90 -13.86 7.23
CA SER A 60 31.50 -14.32 5.98
C SER A 60 30.80 -15.58 5.43
N ASN A 61 31.01 -15.86 4.14
CA ASN A 61 30.54 -17.12 3.55
C ASN A 61 31.31 -18.32 4.12
N LEU A 62 30.60 -19.27 4.71
CA LEU A 62 31.18 -20.43 5.39
C LEU A 62 31.28 -21.69 4.52
N ASP A 63 30.89 -21.65 3.24
CA ASP A 63 30.87 -22.84 2.39
C ASP A 63 32.26 -23.43 2.21
N LYS A 64 33.30 -22.59 2.03
CA LYS A 64 34.67 -23.03 1.94
C LYS A 64 35.16 -23.65 3.24
N ALA A 65 34.82 -23.02 4.38
CA ALA A 65 35.20 -23.55 5.71
C ALA A 65 34.55 -24.90 5.98
N LEU A 66 33.25 -25.08 5.63
CA LEU A 66 32.55 -26.35 5.75
C LEU A 66 33.15 -27.45 4.86
N VAL A 67 33.56 -27.10 3.62
CA VAL A 67 34.26 -28.04 2.74
C VAL A 67 35.66 -28.39 3.31
N HIS A 68 36.38 -27.42 3.87
CA HIS A 68 37.69 -27.65 4.49
C HIS A 68 37.58 -28.57 5.71
N LEU A 69 36.60 -28.33 6.60
CA LEU A 69 36.29 -29.21 7.73
C LEU A 69 35.89 -30.62 7.30
N SER A 70 35.18 -30.78 6.20
CA SER A 70 34.80 -32.09 5.68
C SER A 70 36.01 -32.96 5.27
N LYS A 71 37.14 -32.31 4.96
CA LYS A 71 38.42 -32.94 4.66
C LYS A 71 39.36 -33.01 5.88
N GLN A 72 38.83 -32.77 7.07
CA GLN A 72 39.59 -32.69 8.32
C GLN A 72 40.68 -31.61 8.32
N GLY A 73 40.46 -30.53 7.59
CA GLY A 73 41.32 -29.36 7.59
C GLY A 73 41.18 -28.56 8.88
N ILE A 74 42.23 -27.77 9.15
CA ILE A 74 42.26 -26.87 10.32
C ILE A 74 41.87 -25.47 9.86
N LEU A 75 40.82 -24.91 10.46
CA LEU A 75 40.38 -23.54 10.22
C LEU A 75 41.21 -22.53 11.03
N HIS A 76 41.33 -21.31 10.53
CA HIS A 76 41.83 -20.20 11.31
C HIS A 76 40.84 -19.79 12.42
N LEU A 77 41.31 -19.13 13.48
CA LEU A 77 40.48 -18.73 14.61
C LEU A 77 39.35 -17.76 14.23
N ASP A 78 39.59 -16.88 13.26
CA ASP A 78 38.62 -15.99 12.68
C ASP A 78 37.50 -16.74 11.95
N GLU A 79 37.84 -17.80 11.18
CA GLU A 79 36.83 -18.66 10.55
C GLU A 79 36.03 -19.47 11.58
N ILE A 80 36.65 -19.91 12.66
CA ILE A 80 35.97 -20.58 13.78
C ILE A 80 35.02 -19.60 14.50
N PHE A 81 35.43 -18.35 14.65
CA PHE A 81 34.64 -17.33 15.28
C PHE A 81 33.35 -17.01 14.50
N GLU A 82 33.36 -17.14 13.19
CA GLU A 82 32.13 -17.00 12.39
C GLU A 82 31.07 -18.03 12.84
N PHE A 83 31.42 -19.27 13.13
CA PHE A 83 30.50 -20.25 13.72
C PHE A 83 30.07 -19.86 15.12
N VAL A 84 30.97 -19.32 15.94
CA VAL A 84 30.66 -18.83 17.27
C VAL A 84 29.64 -17.70 17.25
N LYS A 85 29.73 -16.78 16.26
CA LYS A 85 28.72 -15.73 16.08
C LYS A 85 27.33 -16.33 15.86
N ILE A 86 27.21 -17.36 15.01
CA ILE A 86 25.93 -18.07 14.77
C ILE A 86 25.39 -18.70 16.06
N PHE A 87 26.26 -19.40 16.82
CA PHE A 87 25.84 -20.05 18.06
C PHE A 87 25.36 -19.04 19.09
N ARG A 88 26.11 -17.97 19.32
CA ARG A 88 25.74 -16.86 20.22
C ARG A 88 24.46 -16.18 19.79
N TYR A 89 24.27 -16.03 18.49
CA TYR A 89 23.06 -15.41 17.96
C TYR A 89 21.81 -16.26 18.25
N PHE A 90 21.85 -17.55 17.94
CA PHE A 90 20.74 -18.44 18.23
C PHE A 90 20.51 -18.66 19.72
N GLU A 91 21.56 -18.65 20.56
CA GLU A 91 21.42 -18.68 22.02
C GLU A 91 20.63 -17.47 22.53
N LYS A 92 20.95 -16.25 22.03
CA LYS A 92 20.21 -15.03 22.36
C LYS A 92 18.74 -15.10 21.85
N LEU A 93 18.58 -15.57 20.63
CA LEU A 93 17.27 -15.63 19.97
C LEU A 93 16.30 -16.59 20.70
N LYS A 94 16.80 -17.72 21.20
CA LYS A 94 16.01 -18.69 22.00
C LYS A 94 15.48 -18.14 23.33
N LYS A 95 16.04 -17.05 23.84
CA LYS A 95 15.59 -16.39 25.09
C LYS A 95 14.40 -15.45 24.85
N ILE A 96 14.03 -15.20 23.59
CA ILE A 96 12.97 -14.29 23.18
C ILE A 96 11.79 -15.08 22.65
N LYS A 97 10.58 -14.70 22.99
CA LYS A 97 9.36 -15.26 22.38
C LYS A 97 9.11 -14.55 21.06
N LEU A 98 9.19 -15.25 19.95
CA LEU A 98 9.03 -14.71 18.59
C LEU A 98 7.65 -15.02 17.98
N GLY A 99 6.96 -16.05 18.48
CA GLY A 99 5.69 -16.53 17.98
C GLY A 99 5.67 -18.06 17.79
N THR A 100 4.48 -18.65 17.69
CA THR A 100 4.31 -20.11 17.72
C THR A 100 5.08 -20.86 16.63
N ASN A 101 5.11 -20.33 15.40
CA ASN A 101 5.78 -20.99 14.26
C ASN A 101 7.31 -20.79 14.32
N LEU A 102 7.77 -19.63 14.77
CA LEU A 102 9.20 -19.36 14.95
C LEU A 102 9.75 -20.09 16.18
N ASP A 103 9.06 -20.05 17.31
CA ASP A 103 9.49 -20.73 18.53
C ASP A 103 9.58 -22.25 18.32
N SER A 104 8.58 -22.86 17.66
CA SER A 104 8.61 -24.29 17.32
C SER A 104 9.75 -24.66 16.37
N TRP A 105 10.14 -23.74 15.51
CA TRP A 105 11.29 -23.93 14.63
C TRP A 105 12.61 -23.75 15.38
N LEU A 106 12.74 -22.75 16.27
CA LEU A 106 13.92 -22.55 17.11
C LEU A 106 14.17 -23.70 18.08
N GLN A 107 13.12 -24.33 18.60
CA GLN A 107 13.24 -25.50 19.47
C GLN A 107 13.93 -26.68 18.77
N LYS A 108 13.79 -26.83 17.45
CA LYS A 108 14.48 -27.85 16.65
C LYS A 108 16.00 -27.62 16.51
N ILE A 109 16.47 -26.43 16.85
CA ILE A 109 17.91 -26.09 16.83
C ILE A 109 18.48 -26.52 18.19
N GLU A 110 18.87 -27.79 18.32
CA GLU A 110 19.55 -28.29 19.51
C GLU A 110 21.06 -28.13 19.36
N PHE A 111 21.68 -27.43 20.31
CA PHE A 111 23.13 -27.29 20.31
C PHE A 111 23.81 -28.60 20.68
N VAL A 112 24.83 -28.97 19.92
CA VAL A 112 25.69 -30.11 20.28
C VAL A 112 26.48 -29.80 21.56
N SER A 113 26.73 -30.82 22.37
CA SER A 113 27.52 -30.68 23.58
C SER A 113 28.90 -30.08 23.26
N GLY A 114 29.30 -29.05 23.98
CA GLY A 114 30.55 -28.30 23.75
C GLY A 114 30.43 -27.07 22.83
N ALA A 115 29.29 -26.90 22.07
CA ALA A 115 29.16 -25.72 21.18
C ALA A 115 29.08 -24.39 21.95
N LEU A 116 28.38 -24.38 23.07
CA LEU A 116 28.29 -23.18 23.92
C LEU A 116 29.58 -22.96 24.73
N GLU A 117 30.30 -24.04 25.10
CA GLU A 117 31.61 -23.96 25.73
C GLU A 117 32.62 -23.33 24.79
N LEU A 118 32.60 -23.72 23.50
CA LEU A 118 33.42 -23.08 22.45
C LEU A 118 33.18 -21.56 22.43
N CYS A 119 31.92 -21.12 22.57
CA CYS A 119 31.60 -19.68 22.61
C CYS A 119 32.27 -18.92 23.76
N LEU A 120 32.50 -19.58 24.91
CA LEU A 120 33.11 -18.95 26.07
C LEU A 120 34.60 -18.63 25.90
N ASN A 121 35.26 -19.31 24.96
CA ASN A 121 36.66 -19.16 24.70
C ASN A 121 37.04 -17.88 23.93
N PHE A 122 36.09 -17.28 23.27
CA PHE A 122 36.28 -16.06 22.47
C PHE A 122 35.69 -14.84 23.21
N ASP A 123 36.31 -13.68 23.02
CA ASP A 123 35.76 -12.38 23.42
C ASP A 123 34.72 -11.88 22.39
N GLU A 124 34.29 -10.60 22.52
CA GLU A 124 33.33 -9.98 21.59
C GLU A 124 33.96 -9.64 20.23
N LYS A 125 35.29 -9.46 20.17
CA LYS A 125 36.03 -9.13 18.95
C LYS A 125 36.46 -10.35 18.16
N GLY A 126 36.36 -11.55 18.72
CA GLY A 126 36.74 -12.79 18.11
C GLY A 126 38.17 -13.24 18.47
N GLU A 127 38.79 -12.57 19.43
CA GLU A 127 40.06 -13.02 19.97
C GLU A 127 39.89 -14.08 21.05
N LEU A 128 40.82 -15.02 21.15
CA LEU A 128 40.86 -15.96 22.26
C LEU A 128 41.08 -15.21 23.58
N LYS A 129 40.28 -15.50 24.58
CA LYS A 129 40.42 -14.90 25.90
C LYS A 129 41.76 -15.25 26.50
N GLU A 130 42.52 -14.27 26.96
CA GLU A 130 43.82 -14.46 27.60
C GLU A 130 43.73 -15.43 28.78
N SER A 131 42.63 -15.38 29.53
CA SER A 131 42.38 -16.22 30.72
C SER A 131 42.17 -17.71 30.41
N LEU A 132 42.10 -18.07 29.12
CA LEU A 132 41.92 -19.47 28.69
C LEU A 132 43.15 -20.33 28.92
N ASP A 133 44.33 -19.72 28.80
CA ASP A 133 45.62 -20.42 28.90
C ASP A 133 46.63 -19.55 29.62
N GLU A 134 47.22 -20.08 30.68
CA GLU A 134 48.22 -19.39 31.49
C GLU A 134 49.46 -18.96 30.68
N ARG A 135 49.80 -19.77 29.63
CA ARG A 135 50.88 -19.44 28.69
C ARG A 135 50.58 -18.12 27.94
N LEU A 136 49.31 -17.89 27.52
CA LEU A 136 48.91 -16.65 26.85
C LEU A 136 49.01 -15.44 27.77
N VAL A 137 48.59 -15.59 29.04
CA VAL A 137 48.70 -14.52 30.04
C VAL A 137 50.15 -14.10 30.20
N ASN A 138 51.07 -15.11 30.37
CA ASN A 138 52.49 -14.83 30.56
C ASN A 138 53.14 -14.20 29.33
N LEU A 139 52.82 -14.68 28.11
CA LEU A 139 53.32 -14.10 26.87
C LEU A 139 52.84 -12.69 26.62
N ASN A 140 51.57 -12.39 26.91
CA ASN A 140 51.04 -11.04 26.78
C ASN A 140 51.65 -10.06 27.80
N ALA A 141 51.90 -10.51 29.02
CA ALA A 141 52.65 -9.73 30.02
C ALA A 141 54.09 -9.45 29.58
N ALA A 142 54.77 -10.48 29.03
CA ALA A 142 56.11 -10.33 28.49
C ALA A 142 56.13 -9.36 27.29
N LEU A 143 55.15 -9.44 26.42
CA LEU A 143 55.03 -8.56 25.25
C LEU A 143 54.82 -7.09 25.65
N ARG A 144 54.01 -6.81 26.67
CA ARG A 144 53.80 -5.46 27.22
C ARG A 144 55.14 -4.92 27.81
N LEU A 145 55.85 -5.72 28.62
CA LEU A 145 57.11 -5.32 29.18
C LEU A 145 58.19 -5.04 28.12
N LYS A 146 58.24 -5.85 27.07
CA LYS A 146 59.20 -5.63 25.96
C LYS A 146 58.84 -4.36 25.16
N ASN A 147 57.58 -4.08 24.87
CA ASN A 147 57.16 -2.83 24.24
C ASN A 147 57.50 -1.59 25.08
N GLU A 148 57.25 -1.63 26.41
CA GLU A 148 57.67 -0.58 27.32
C GLU A 148 59.19 -0.40 27.30
N SER A 149 59.96 -1.50 27.27
CA SER A 149 61.43 -1.48 27.19
C SER A 149 61.94 -0.82 25.92
N ILE A 150 61.25 -1.05 24.75
CA ILE A 150 61.61 -0.41 23.47
C ILE A 150 61.43 1.10 23.60
N ILE A 151 60.26 1.55 24.11
CA ILE A 151 60.02 2.97 24.34
C ILE A 151 61.05 3.60 25.26
N ALA A 152 61.40 2.91 26.33
CA ALA A 152 62.43 3.36 27.28
C ALA A 152 63.81 3.48 26.65
N GLU A 153 64.21 2.47 25.86
CA GLU A 153 65.49 2.49 25.12
C GLU A 153 65.52 3.64 24.08
N PHE A 154 64.48 3.84 23.32
CA PHE A 154 64.42 4.98 22.38
C PHE A 154 64.53 6.34 23.13
N LYS A 155 63.80 6.53 24.24
CA LYS A 155 63.95 7.73 25.08
C LYS A 155 65.40 7.90 25.56
N LYS A 156 66.04 6.85 26.06
CA LYS A 156 67.41 6.87 26.49
C LYS A 156 68.36 7.31 25.35
N PHE A 157 68.15 6.82 24.14
CA PHE A 157 68.98 7.20 22.97
C PHE A 157 68.76 8.66 22.60
N CYS A 158 67.52 9.16 22.60
CA CYS A 158 67.20 10.57 22.33
C CYS A 158 67.92 11.55 23.25
N TYR A 159 68.23 11.15 24.50
CA TYR A 159 68.90 11.99 25.50
C TYR A 159 70.38 11.60 25.70
N THR A 160 70.94 10.65 24.94
CA THR A 160 72.33 10.25 25.03
C THR A 160 73.25 11.33 24.47
N LYS A 161 74.14 11.92 25.24
CA LYS A 161 75.07 13.01 24.83
C LYS A 161 75.89 12.67 23.56
N ALA A 162 76.25 11.43 23.38
CA ALA A 162 77.02 10.96 22.19
C ALA A 162 76.23 10.92 20.88
N LEU A 163 74.88 10.67 20.95
CA LEU A 163 74.00 10.57 19.78
C LEU A 163 73.33 11.89 19.44
N MET A 164 73.14 12.76 20.43
CA MET A 164 72.42 14.05 20.27
C MET A 164 72.94 14.91 19.07
N PRO A 165 74.22 15.00 18.78
CA PRO A 165 74.70 15.79 17.64
C PRO A 165 74.29 15.21 16.28
N TYR A 166 73.95 13.93 16.25
CA TYR A 166 73.57 13.23 15.03
C TYR A 166 72.06 13.12 14.84
N LEU A 167 71.24 13.33 15.89
CA LEU A 167 69.77 13.33 15.79
C LEU A 167 69.32 14.50 14.93
N ILE A 168 68.40 14.22 13.97
CA ILE A 168 67.73 15.24 13.19
C ILE A 168 66.51 15.76 14.00
N ASP A 169 65.80 14.82 14.60
CA ASP A 169 64.73 15.12 15.55
C ASP A 169 64.72 14.07 16.68
N THR A 170 63.87 14.25 17.68
CA THR A 170 63.73 13.33 18.84
C THR A 170 62.46 12.47 18.71
N GLN A 171 61.84 12.42 17.53
CA GLN A 171 60.63 11.64 17.30
C GLN A 171 61.01 10.20 16.91
N ILE A 172 60.12 9.27 17.31
CA ILE A 172 60.24 7.87 16.88
C ILE A 172 59.41 7.77 15.60
N HIS A 173 60.09 7.42 14.51
CA HIS A 173 59.50 7.26 13.19
C HIS A 173 59.14 5.79 12.95
N LEU A 174 57.97 5.53 12.34
CA LEU A 174 57.59 4.19 11.95
C LEU A 174 57.94 3.99 10.45
N ILE A 175 58.96 3.18 10.17
CA ILE A 175 59.43 2.87 8.81
C ILE A 175 59.37 1.36 8.60
N ASN A 176 58.66 0.89 7.59
CA ASN A 176 58.47 -0.54 7.32
C ASN A 176 58.01 -1.33 8.57
N ASN A 177 57.09 -0.79 9.33
CA ASN A 177 56.59 -1.35 10.59
C ASN A 177 57.66 -1.48 11.70
N LEU A 178 58.81 -0.83 11.58
CA LEU A 178 59.85 -0.77 12.60
C LEU A 178 59.93 0.67 13.14
N GLU A 179 60.01 0.79 14.45
CA GLU A 179 60.28 2.06 15.11
C GLU A 179 61.77 2.43 14.92
N ALA A 180 62.04 3.65 14.51
CA ALA A 180 63.38 4.12 14.18
C ALA A 180 63.63 5.56 14.61
N LEU A 181 64.92 5.92 14.77
CA LEU A 181 65.37 7.29 14.95
C LEU A 181 65.88 7.85 13.65
N LEU A 182 65.64 9.14 13.40
CA LEU A 182 66.16 9.84 12.23
C LEU A 182 67.49 10.54 12.58
N VAL A 183 68.58 10.16 11.95
CA VAL A 183 69.94 10.63 12.24
C VAL A 183 70.68 11.14 10.99
N ARG A 184 71.66 11.99 11.20
CA ARG A 184 72.62 12.42 10.15
C ARG A 184 73.73 11.38 9.97
N GLY A 185 74.47 11.47 8.89
CA GLY A 185 75.66 10.65 8.66
C GLY A 185 76.68 10.79 9.76
N GLY A 186 77.50 9.74 9.96
CA GLY A 186 78.55 9.68 11.00
C GLY A 186 78.09 9.15 12.38
N PHE A 187 76.84 8.80 12.54
CA PHE A 187 76.22 8.26 13.77
C PHE A 187 76.89 6.94 14.24
N ASN A 188 77.58 6.21 13.32
CA ASN A 188 78.16 4.94 13.63
C ASN A 188 79.31 5.03 14.72
N HIS A 189 79.85 6.23 14.93
CA HIS A 189 80.79 6.48 16.01
C HIS A 189 80.16 6.59 17.39
N ALA A 190 78.87 6.92 17.40
CA ALA A 190 78.11 7.15 18.63
C ALA A 190 77.29 5.93 19.05
N ILE A 191 76.77 5.14 18.11
CA ILE A 191 75.88 4.01 18.38
C ILE A 191 76.05 2.92 17.32
N LYS A 192 75.94 1.65 17.72
CA LYS A 192 75.74 0.51 16.84
C LYS A 192 74.26 0.41 16.51
N ALA A 193 73.94 0.60 15.23
CA ALA A 193 72.53 0.59 14.78
C ALA A 193 72.45 0.08 13.34
N LYS A 194 71.33 -0.48 13.00
CA LYS A 194 70.95 -0.93 11.65
C LYS A 194 70.25 0.20 10.91
N ILE A 195 70.67 0.46 9.69
CA ILE A 195 70.02 1.41 8.80
C ILE A 195 68.85 0.68 8.11
N ILE A 196 67.63 1.18 8.28
CA ILE A 196 66.39 0.62 7.69
C ILE A 196 65.83 1.47 6.55
N GLY A 197 66.32 2.72 6.40
CA GLY A 197 65.88 3.60 5.32
C GLY A 197 66.64 4.93 5.28
N ARG A 198 66.38 5.73 4.22
CA ARG A 198 66.89 7.09 4.06
C ARG A 198 65.75 8.09 3.94
N SER A 199 65.90 9.21 4.59
CA SER A 199 65.01 10.36 4.43
C SER A 199 65.33 11.12 3.15
N SER A 200 64.36 11.75 2.54
CA SER A 200 64.51 12.69 1.40
C SER A 200 65.47 13.85 1.71
N GLY A 201 65.64 14.23 2.98
CA GLY A 201 66.57 15.22 3.46
C GLY A 201 68.03 14.71 3.69
N GLY A 202 68.35 13.48 3.24
CA GLY A 202 69.70 12.91 3.37
C GLY A 202 70.00 12.27 4.73
N GLY A 203 69.05 12.22 5.65
CA GLY A 203 69.14 11.51 6.94
C GLY A 203 68.96 10.00 6.79
N PHE A 204 69.27 9.27 7.85
CA PHE A 204 69.14 7.82 7.93
C PHE A 204 68.15 7.46 9.03
N TYR A 205 67.22 6.54 8.70
CA TYR A 205 66.39 5.90 9.71
C TYR A 205 67.15 4.71 10.28
N ILE A 206 67.41 4.74 11.57
CA ILE A 206 68.19 3.72 12.26
C ILE A 206 67.42 3.06 13.40
N VAL A 207 67.67 1.76 13.55
CA VAL A 207 67.24 0.99 14.73
C VAL A 207 68.50 0.65 15.55
N PRO A 208 68.59 1.12 16.80
CA PRO A 208 69.69 0.73 17.69
C PRO A 208 69.72 -0.79 17.87
N LEU A 209 70.93 -1.38 18.01
CA LEU A 209 71.05 -2.82 18.14
C LEU A 209 70.38 -3.42 19.37
N SER A 210 70.31 -2.64 20.49
CA SER A 210 69.54 -3.04 21.67
C SER A 210 68.03 -3.10 21.39
N VAL A 211 67.49 -2.16 20.57
CA VAL A 211 66.10 -2.14 20.16
C VAL A 211 65.82 -3.27 19.17
N GLU A 212 66.74 -3.54 18.21
CA GLU A 212 66.64 -4.68 17.29
C GLU A 212 66.54 -6.00 18.04
N ASN A 213 67.35 -6.20 19.08
CA ASN A 213 67.27 -7.39 19.94
C ASN A 213 65.90 -7.50 20.67
N LEU A 214 65.37 -6.38 21.19
CA LEU A 214 64.01 -6.37 21.78
C LEU A 214 62.92 -6.67 20.77
N GLN A 215 63.05 -6.15 19.57
CA GLN A 215 62.14 -6.47 18.45
C GLN A 215 62.18 -7.94 18.06
N ASN A 216 63.36 -8.53 17.98
CA ASN A 216 63.53 -9.97 17.74
C ASN A 216 62.93 -10.83 18.87
N ASP A 217 63.03 -10.36 20.12
CA ASP A 217 62.38 -11.05 21.24
C ASP A 217 60.85 -10.94 21.18
N ILE A 218 60.31 -9.79 20.77
CA ILE A 218 58.87 -9.62 20.51
C ILE A 218 58.41 -10.56 19.42
N GLU A 219 59.19 -10.71 18.34
CA GLU A 219 58.84 -11.62 17.25
C GLU A 219 58.82 -13.08 17.72
N LYS A 220 59.79 -13.50 18.55
CA LYS A 220 59.76 -14.83 19.18
C LYS A 220 58.50 -15.03 20.06
N ILE A 221 58.13 -14.02 20.87
CA ILE A 221 56.93 -14.08 21.70
C ILE A 221 55.68 -14.19 20.82
N LYS A 222 55.60 -13.43 19.71
CA LYS A 222 54.50 -13.53 18.76
C LYS A 222 54.41 -14.93 18.13
N ASN A 223 55.53 -15.50 17.71
CA ASN A 223 55.57 -16.84 17.14
C ASN A 223 55.10 -17.90 18.16
N GLN A 224 55.53 -17.80 19.41
CA GLN A 224 55.04 -18.68 20.47
C GLN A 224 53.52 -18.53 20.72
N LYS A 225 53.02 -17.32 20.58
CA LYS A 225 51.59 -17.06 20.66
C LYS A 225 50.82 -17.70 19.51
N GLU A 226 51.34 -17.58 18.29
CA GLU A 226 50.78 -18.22 17.09
C GLU A 226 50.78 -19.77 17.19
N GLU A 227 51.80 -20.37 17.80
CA GLU A 227 51.84 -21.82 18.06
C GLU A 227 50.69 -22.25 18.99
N ILE A 228 50.40 -21.46 20.05
CA ILE A 228 49.30 -21.73 20.97
C ILE A 228 47.96 -21.55 20.23
N TYR A 229 47.82 -20.49 19.43
CA TYR A 229 46.61 -20.25 18.65
C TYR A 229 46.35 -21.40 17.64
N TYR A 230 47.38 -21.90 17.00
CA TYR A 230 47.28 -23.05 16.12
C TYR A 230 46.86 -24.32 16.88
N GLU A 231 47.33 -24.55 18.10
CA GLU A 231 46.94 -25.68 18.96
C GLU A 231 45.44 -25.63 19.27
N TYR A 232 44.94 -24.44 19.66
CA TYR A 232 43.49 -24.24 19.87
C TYR A 232 42.69 -24.36 18.59
N ALA A 233 43.15 -23.77 17.49
CA ALA A 233 42.52 -23.86 16.18
C ALA A 233 42.38 -25.34 15.73
N LYS A 234 43.39 -26.14 15.93
CA LYS A 234 43.36 -27.58 15.64
C LYS A 234 42.31 -28.31 16.49
N ASN A 235 42.27 -28.07 17.79
CA ASN A 235 41.32 -28.71 18.69
C ASN A 235 39.86 -28.30 18.40
N PHE A 236 39.61 -27.02 18.15
CA PHE A 236 38.33 -26.51 17.78
C PHE A 236 37.88 -27.00 16.40
N SER A 237 38.79 -27.06 15.43
CA SER A 237 38.50 -27.61 14.11
C SER A 237 38.13 -29.10 14.16
N ALA A 238 38.83 -29.87 15.00
CA ALA A 238 38.51 -31.30 15.21
C ALA A 238 37.11 -31.47 15.84
N PHE A 239 36.73 -30.61 16.81
CA PHE A 239 35.40 -30.58 17.40
C PHE A 239 34.31 -30.21 16.35
N LEU A 240 34.57 -29.15 15.55
CA LEU A 240 33.66 -28.72 14.50
C LEU A 240 33.50 -29.78 13.41
N ALA A 241 34.60 -30.41 12.96
CA ALA A 241 34.59 -31.48 11.95
C ALA A 241 33.77 -32.68 12.39
N LYS A 242 33.89 -33.07 13.68
CA LYS A 242 33.06 -34.16 14.27
C LYS A 242 31.56 -33.85 14.21
N ASN A 243 31.17 -32.57 14.28
CA ASN A 243 29.80 -32.08 14.30
C ASN A 243 29.37 -31.45 12.98
N LEU A 244 29.97 -31.80 11.88
CA LEU A 244 29.76 -31.21 10.55
C LEU A 244 28.27 -31.20 10.11
N PRO A 245 27.45 -32.26 10.31
CA PRO A 245 26.03 -32.20 9.97
C PRO A 245 25.28 -31.10 10.71
N PHE A 246 25.58 -30.89 11.98
CA PHE A 246 25.00 -29.82 12.79
C PHE A 246 25.43 -28.44 12.26
N LEU A 247 26.72 -28.28 11.90
CA LEU A 247 27.22 -27.03 11.35
C LEU A 247 26.52 -26.64 10.04
N LYS A 248 26.33 -27.59 9.12
CA LYS A 248 25.58 -27.38 7.89
C LYS A 248 24.14 -26.98 8.17
N PHE A 249 23.49 -27.69 9.10
CA PHE A 249 22.11 -27.37 9.50
C PHE A 249 22.00 -25.97 10.10
N ILE A 250 22.83 -25.62 11.07
CA ILE A 250 22.74 -24.31 11.75
C ILE A 250 23.14 -23.15 10.82
N ASN A 251 24.07 -23.39 9.89
CA ASN A 251 24.44 -22.43 8.85
C ASN A 251 23.24 -22.14 7.93
N THR A 252 22.53 -23.17 7.47
CA THR A 252 21.31 -23.02 6.68
C THR A 252 20.17 -22.37 7.48
N ALA A 253 20.04 -22.71 8.76
CA ALA A 253 19.06 -22.12 9.67
C ALA A 253 19.33 -20.62 9.87
N PHE A 254 20.59 -20.23 9.98
CA PHE A 254 20.99 -18.82 10.06
C PHE A 254 20.60 -18.05 8.79
N ASP A 255 20.91 -18.60 7.61
CA ASP A 255 20.53 -17.98 6.35
C ASP A 255 19.02 -17.83 6.23
N LEU A 256 18.26 -18.81 6.67
CA LEU A 256 16.78 -18.73 6.67
C LEU A 256 16.25 -17.65 7.60
N PHE A 257 16.83 -17.53 8.80
CA PHE A 257 16.43 -16.46 9.72
C PHE A 257 16.84 -15.07 9.20
N ASP A 258 18.01 -14.96 8.61
CA ASP A 258 18.49 -13.73 7.97
C ASP A 258 17.57 -13.30 6.83
N HIS A 259 17.03 -14.24 6.05
CA HIS A 259 15.99 -13.94 5.07
C HIS A 259 14.74 -13.33 5.68
N TYR A 260 14.29 -13.82 6.83
CA TYR A 260 13.12 -13.25 7.51
C TYR A 260 13.42 -11.87 8.06
N SER A 261 14.57 -11.73 8.71
CA SER A 261 15.02 -10.48 9.29
C SER A 261 15.17 -9.37 8.23
N ALA A 262 15.86 -9.63 7.13
CA ALA A 262 16.05 -8.65 6.06
C ALA A 262 14.70 -8.14 5.51
N ARG A 263 13.71 -9.06 5.34
CA ARG A 263 12.35 -8.71 4.90
C ARG A 263 11.65 -7.80 5.89
N VAL A 264 11.72 -8.16 7.18
CA VAL A 264 11.08 -7.38 8.26
C VAL A 264 11.76 -6.02 8.44
N LEU A 265 13.09 -5.96 8.35
CA LEU A 265 13.85 -4.71 8.43
C LEU A 265 13.49 -3.77 7.28
N LEU A 266 13.40 -4.28 6.04
CA LEU A 266 12.98 -3.48 4.89
C LEU A 266 11.55 -2.99 5.06
N ALA A 267 10.63 -3.87 5.51
CA ALA A 267 9.24 -3.53 5.75
C ALA A 267 9.10 -2.42 6.79
N LYS A 268 9.78 -2.55 7.94
CA LYS A 268 9.76 -1.53 9.00
C LYS A 268 10.41 -0.20 8.57
N LYS A 269 11.51 -0.27 7.81
CA LYS A 269 12.23 0.92 7.31
C LYS A 269 11.38 1.75 6.33
N LYS A 270 10.58 1.09 5.48
CA LYS A 270 9.83 1.71 4.38
C LYS A 270 8.32 1.82 4.63
N ASP A 271 7.83 1.30 5.75
CA ASP A 271 6.40 1.14 6.03
C ASP A 271 5.69 0.31 4.92
N PHE A 272 6.27 -0.84 4.62
CA PHE A 272 5.81 -1.76 3.59
C PHE A 272 5.09 -2.95 4.23
N GLU A 273 4.13 -3.53 3.49
CA GLU A 273 3.37 -4.69 3.92
C GLU A 273 3.67 -5.93 3.06
N PHE A 274 3.29 -7.10 3.57
CA PHE A 274 3.42 -8.37 2.87
C PHE A 274 2.07 -8.86 2.39
N VAL A 275 2.01 -9.38 1.17
CA VAL A 275 0.82 -10.04 0.63
C VAL A 275 1.16 -11.49 0.34
N LEU A 276 0.37 -12.40 0.90
CA LEU A 276 0.46 -13.83 0.59
C LEU A 276 -0.34 -14.11 -0.69
N CYS A 277 0.30 -14.76 -1.66
CA CYS A 277 -0.40 -15.20 -2.87
C CYS A 277 -1.46 -16.25 -2.55
N ASP A 278 -2.64 -16.11 -3.13
CA ASP A 278 -3.71 -17.11 -3.04
C ASP A 278 -3.70 -18.10 -4.24
N GLN A 279 -4.63 -19.04 -4.24
CA GLN A 279 -4.73 -20.05 -5.32
C GLN A 279 -5.41 -19.52 -6.59
N SER A 280 -5.92 -18.29 -6.59
CA SER A 280 -6.52 -17.67 -7.77
C SER A 280 -5.47 -17.14 -8.75
N THR A 281 -5.93 -16.54 -9.84
CA THR A 281 -5.11 -15.73 -10.74
C THR A 281 -5.50 -14.25 -10.70
N ASP A 282 -6.30 -13.84 -9.72
CA ASP A 282 -6.78 -12.47 -9.60
C ASP A 282 -5.69 -11.54 -9.11
N LEU A 283 -5.70 -10.31 -9.59
CA LEU A 283 -4.86 -9.22 -9.12
C LEU A 283 -5.77 -8.07 -8.65
N VAL A 284 -5.90 -7.93 -7.35
CA VAL A 284 -6.59 -6.80 -6.70
C VAL A 284 -5.55 -6.03 -5.91
N LEU A 285 -5.17 -4.89 -6.41
CA LEU A 285 -4.19 -4.01 -5.79
C LEU A 285 -4.92 -2.82 -5.17
N LYS A 286 -4.67 -2.53 -3.91
CA LYS A 286 -5.18 -1.35 -3.21
C LYS A 286 -3.99 -0.54 -2.69
N ASN A 287 -3.91 0.71 -3.12
CA ASN A 287 -2.86 1.65 -2.75
C ASN A 287 -1.43 1.13 -3.05
N PHE A 288 -1.26 0.34 -4.11
CA PHE A 288 0.07 -0.12 -4.50
C PHE A 288 0.91 1.03 -5.08
N ALA A 289 2.15 1.12 -4.64
CA ALA A 289 3.13 2.02 -5.23
C ALA A 289 4.37 1.25 -5.68
N HIS A 290 4.82 1.52 -6.91
CA HIS A 290 5.99 0.86 -7.46
C HIS A 290 7.28 1.33 -6.76
N PRO A 291 8.15 0.43 -6.28
CA PRO A 291 9.31 0.80 -5.45
C PRO A 291 10.38 1.61 -6.18
N ALA A 292 10.42 1.60 -7.51
CA ALA A 292 11.35 2.42 -8.29
C ALA A 292 10.99 3.91 -8.33
N LEU A 293 9.77 4.31 -7.95
CA LEU A 293 9.31 5.69 -8.02
C LEU A 293 9.65 6.45 -6.74
N LYS A 294 10.27 7.63 -6.86
CA LYS A 294 10.65 8.47 -5.70
C LYS A 294 9.45 9.10 -4.98
N ASN A 295 8.43 9.54 -5.73
CA ASN A 295 7.19 10.10 -5.20
C ASN A 295 6.01 9.44 -5.92
N PRO A 296 5.70 8.18 -5.59
CA PRO A 296 4.71 7.43 -6.33
C PRO A 296 3.30 7.92 -6.03
N LYS A 297 2.48 8.05 -7.07
CA LYS A 297 1.03 8.06 -6.92
C LYS A 297 0.59 6.60 -6.79
N SER A 298 -0.04 6.25 -5.68
CA SER A 298 -0.52 4.88 -5.46
C SER A 298 -1.64 4.52 -6.42
N VAL A 299 -1.69 3.27 -6.83
CA VAL A 299 -2.67 2.74 -7.77
C VAL A 299 -3.57 1.73 -7.06
N SER A 300 -4.88 1.86 -7.28
CA SER A 300 -5.88 0.87 -6.87
C SER A 300 -6.58 0.33 -8.11
N LEU A 301 -6.44 -0.98 -8.33
CA LEU A 301 -6.97 -1.64 -9.53
C LEU A 301 -7.39 -3.08 -9.22
N GLU A 302 -8.47 -3.51 -9.87
CA GLU A 302 -8.93 -4.89 -9.84
C GLU A 302 -8.84 -5.49 -11.24
N PHE A 303 -8.11 -6.59 -11.39
CA PHE A 303 -7.96 -7.35 -12.61
C PHE A 303 -8.31 -8.82 -12.34
N LYS A 304 -9.53 -9.21 -12.68
CA LYS A 304 -10.08 -10.57 -12.48
C LYS A 304 -10.13 -11.40 -13.76
N LYS A 305 -10.32 -10.76 -14.91
CA LYS A 305 -10.37 -11.41 -16.21
C LYS A 305 -8.99 -11.89 -16.67
N GLN A 306 -8.89 -12.56 -17.82
CA GLN A 306 -7.62 -13.10 -18.30
C GLN A 306 -6.74 -12.06 -19.00
N VAL A 307 -7.34 -11.08 -19.68
CA VAL A 307 -6.61 -10.04 -20.38
C VAL A 307 -7.03 -8.66 -19.90
N LEU A 308 -6.06 -7.83 -19.57
CA LEU A 308 -6.23 -6.42 -19.27
C LEU A 308 -5.58 -5.60 -20.38
N ILE A 309 -6.34 -4.74 -21.02
CA ILE A 309 -5.84 -3.82 -22.04
C ILE A 309 -5.84 -2.41 -21.48
N ILE A 310 -4.67 -1.80 -21.46
CA ILE A 310 -4.44 -0.44 -20.97
C ILE A 310 -4.30 0.49 -22.18
N THR A 311 -5.24 1.41 -22.33
CA THR A 311 -5.29 2.38 -23.43
C THR A 311 -5.06 3.81 -22.96
N GLY A 312 -4.89 4.76 -23.86
CA GLY A 312 -4.75 6.19 -23.53
C GLY A 312 -3.41 6.80 -23.97
N VAL A 313 -3.13 8.01 -23.50
CA VAL A 313 -1.96 8.82 -23.93
C VAL A 313 -0.61 8.18 -23.60
N ASN A 314 0.43 8.49 -24.36
CA ASN A 314 1.80 8.00 -24.13
C ASN A 314 2.28 8.45 -22.78
N ALA A 315 2.33 9.54 -22.30
CA ALA A 315 2.79 9.93 -20.95
C ALA A 315 1.81 9.57 -19.81
N GLY A 316 0.69 8.88 -20.09
CA GLY A 316 -0.37 8.57 -19.10
C GLY A 316 -0.02 7.53 -18.02
N GLY A 317 1.20 6.97 -18.04
CA GLY A 317 1.65 5.99 -17.06
C GLY A 317 1.24 4.54 -17.37
N LYS A 318 0.88 4.21 -18.62
CA LYS A 318 0.47 2.86 -19.05
C LYS A 318 1.54 1.80 -18.79
N SER A 319 2.76 2.04 -19.31
CA SER A 319 3.91 1.14 -19.11
C SER A 319 4.27 1.01 -17.63
N MET A 320 4.15 2.08 -16.86
CA MET A 320 4.40 2.06 -15.42
C MET A 320 3.33 1.28 -14.67
N LEU A 321 2.06 1.35 -15.09
CA LEU A 321 1.00 0.52 -14.52
C LEU A 321 1.22 -0.96 -14.82
N LEU A 322 1.58 -1.30 -16.06
CA LEU A 322 1.93 -2.67 -16.46
C LEU A 322 3.08 -3.19 -15.59
N LYS A 323 4.18 -2.44 -15.48
CA LYS A 323 5.32 -2.79 -14.61
C LYS A 323 4.88 -2.92 -13.15
N SER A 324 4.01 -2.03 -12.66
CA SER A 324 3.50 -2.06 -11.29
C SER A 324 2.73 -3.33 -10.97
N MET A 325 1.86 -3.77 -11.88
CA MET A 325 1.08 -4.99 -11.68
C MET A 325 1.94 -6.25 -11.70
N LEU A 326 2.89 -6.33 -12.64
CA LEU A 326 3.87 -7.43 -12.69
C LEU A 326 4.77 -7.44 -11.45
N SER A 327 5.26 -6.27 -11.02
CA SER A 327 6.11 -6.13 -9.84
C SER A 327 5.37 -6.52 -8.56
N ALA A 328 4.13 -6.11 -8.39
CA ALA A 328 3.32 -6.50 -7.23
C ALA A 328 3.18 -8.03 -7.13
N ALA A 329 2.87 -8.69 -8.24
CA ALA A 329 2.75 -10.15 -8.29
C ALA A 329 4.11 -10.85 -8.07
N PHE A 330 5.19 -10.31 -8.63
CA PHE A 330 6.55 -10.82 -8.44
C PHE A 330 7.01 -10.69 -6.98
N LEU A 331 6.80 -9.53 -6.38
CA LEU A 331 7.17 -9.27 -4.99
C LEU A 331 6.36 -10.16 -4.03
N ALA A 332 5.05 -10.29 -4.24
CA ALA A 332 4.20 -11.18 -3.44
C ALA A 332 4.65 -12.64 -3.53
N LYS A 333 4.94 -13.16 -4.75
CA LYS A 333 5.43 -14.54 -4.94
C LYS A 333 6.69 -14.83 -4.13
N HIS A 334 7.56 -13.83 -3.99
CA HIS A 334 8.83 -13.99 -3.29
C HIS A 334 8.80 -13.47 -1.83
N LEU A 335 7.59 -13.18 -1.32
CA LEU A 335 7.36 -12.63 0.02
C LEU A 335 8.26 -11.41 0.32
N LEU A 336 8.42 -10.55 -0.67
CA LEU A 336 9.12 -9.28 -0.54
C LEU A 336 8.13 -8.17 -0.14
N PRO A 337 8.47 -7.31 0.82
CA PRO A 337 7.58 -6.26 1.27
C PRO A 337 7.40 -5.18 0.20
N MET A 338 6.21 -4.57 0.15
CA MET A 338 5.87 -3.54 -0.83
C MET A 338 4.92 -2.52 -0.23
N TYR A 339 4.88 -1.32 -0.81
CA TYR A 339 3.90 -0.32 -0.44
C TYR A 339 2.53 -0.71 -1.01
N ILE A 340 1.65 -1.23 -0.17
CA ILE A 340 0.32 -1.73 -0.54
C ILE A 340 -0.56 -1.81 0.72
N LYS A 341 -1.88 -1.74 0.56
CA LYS A 341 -2.81 -2.08 1.63
C LYS A 341 -3.14 -3.57 1.56
N ALA A 342 -2.38 -4.38 2.29
CA ALA A 342 -2.44 -5.85 2.20
C ALA A 342 -3.81 -6.42 2.59
N SER A 343 -4.48 -5.81 3.60
CA SER A 343 -5.79 -6.26 4.09
C SER A 343 -6.91 -6.18 3.03
N GLU A 344 -6.77 -5.31 2.03
CA GLU A 344 -7.76 -5.10 0.96
C GLU A 344 -7.26 -5.61 -0.39
N SER A 345 -6.03 -6.11 -0.47
CA SER A 345 -5.40 -6.55 -1.70
C SER A 345 -5.42 -8.07 -1.81
N LYS A 346 -5.50 -8.57 -3.05
CA LYS A 346 -5.49 -9.99 -3.37
C LYS A 346 -4.59 -10.23 -4.56
N ILE A 347 -3.60 -11.09 -4.42
CA ILE A 347 -2.63 -11.41 -5.47
C ILE A 347 -2.61 -12.92 -5.67
N GLY A 348 -2.93 -13.34 -6.88
CA GLY A 348 -2.96 -14.75 -7.26
C GLY A 348 -1.56 -15.35 -7.46
N THR A 349 -1.52 -16.68 -7.52
CA THR A 349 -0.28 -17.44 -7.70
C THR A 349 0.03 -17.68 -9.17
N PHE A 350 1.22 -17.26 -9.61
CA PHE A 350 1.74 -17.50 -10.96
C PHE A 350 3.01 -18.34 -10.91
N LYS A 351 3.10 -19.34 -11.80
CA LYS A 351 4.32 -20.16 -11.91
C LYS A 351 5.47 -19.38 -12.52
N GLU A 352 5.19 -18.64 -13.57
CA GLU A 352 6.18 -17.89 -14.34
C GLU A 352 5.71 -16.44 -14.54
N PHE A 353 6.67 -15.55 -14.79
CA PHE A 353 6.45 -14.17 -15.20
C PHE A 353 7.24 -13.92 -16.47
N ASP A 354 6.69 -13.11 -17.36
CA ASP A 354 7.39 -12.69 -18.56
C ASP A 354 6.96 -11.27 -18.96
N ALA A 355 7.87 -10.54 -19.61
CA ALA A 355 7.62 -9.17 -20.02
C ALA A 355 8.23 -8.88 -21.39
N ILE A 356 7.39 -8.49 -22.34
CA ILE A 356 7.79 -7.96 -23.66
C ILE A 356 7.74 -6.43 -23.52
N ILE A 357 8.83 -5.87 -23.02
CA ILE A 357 9.03 -4.43 -22.85
C ILE A 357 10.29 -4.08 -23.62
N GLU A 358 10.19 -3.17 -24.58
CA GLU A 358 11.36 -2.73 -25.34
C GLU A 358 12.19 -1.75 -24.52
N ASP A 359 13.50 -2.00 -24.49
CA ASP A 359 14.48 -1.02 -24.04
C ASP A 359 14.94 -0.24 -25.27
N PRO A 360 14.67 1.08 -25.38
CA PRO A 360 15.13 1.89 -26.51
C PRO A 360 16.65 1.90 -26.70
N GLN A 361 17.40 1.45 -25.70
CA GLN A 361 18.87 1.44 -25.72
C GLN A 361 19.49 0.09 -26.16
N ASN A 362 18.68 -0.94 -26.36
CA ASN A 362 19.17 -2.28 -26.69
C ASN A 362 19.28 -2.53 -28.20
N ILE A 363 20.25 -1.90 -28.85
CA ILE A 363 20.52 -2.01 -30.30
C ILE A 363 21.24 -3.34 -30.69
N LYS A 364 21.37 -4.28 -29.76
CA LYS A 364 22.23 -5.47 -29.94
C LYS A 364 21.66 -6.62 -30.76
N ASN A 365 20.40 -6.56 -31.20
CA ASN A 365 19.80 -7.64 -31.99
C ASN A 365 19.54 -7.20 -33.44
N ASP A 366 20.24 -7.82 -34.40
CA ASP A 366 20.06 -7.68 -35.86
C ASP A 366 18.68 -8.16 -36.37
N ILE A 367 17.79 -8.61 -35.48
CA ILE A 367 16.44 -9.07 -35.81
C ILE A 367 15.49 -7.88 -35.70
N SER A 368 14.65 -7.67 -36.72
CA SER A 368 13.62 -6.62 -36.68
C SER A 368 12.75 -6.80 -35.43
N THR A 369 12.35 -5.70 -34.81
CA THR A 369 11.53 -5.65 -33.59
C THR A 369 10.29 -6.56 -33.68
N PHE A 370 9.64 -6.57 -34.83
CA PHE A 370 8.49 -7.43 -35.09
C PHE A 370 8.83 -8.92 -35.11
N ALA A 371 9.91 -9.32 -35.83
CA ALA A 371 10.32 -10.72 -35.90
C ALA A 371 10.74 -11.26 -34.52
N GLY A 372 11.44 -10.45 -33.73
CA GLY A 372 11.78 -10.77 -32.34
C GLY A 372 10.55 -11.04 -31.49
N ARG A 373 9.51 -10.20 -31.62
CA ARG A 373 8.22 -10.39 -30.94
C ARG A 373 7.51 -11.66 -31.39
N MET A 374 7.47 -11.96 -32.69
CA MET A 374 6.85 -13.21 -33.22
C MET A 374 7.57 -14.45 -32.68
N LEU A 375 8.91 -14.43 -32.59
CA LEU A 375 9.66 -15.51 -31.98
C LEU A 375 9.36 -15.64 -30.49
N HIS A 376 9.17 -14.54 -29.78
CA HIS A 376 8.74 -14.57 -28.37
C HIS A 376 7.34 -15.17 -28.23
N PHE A 377 6.37 -14.68 -29.00
CA PHE A 377 5.00 -15.22 -29.01
C PHE A 377 4.96 -16.72 -29.31
N SER A 378 5.79 -17.23 -30.22
CA SER A 378 5.83 -18.66 -30.55
C SER A 378 6.16 -19.53 -29.34
N ARG A 379 6.98 -19.04 -28.41
CA ARG A 379 7.35 -19.72 -27.17
C ARG A 379 6.25 -19.68 -26.13
N LEU A 380 5.40 -18.64 -26.13
CA LEU A 380 4.32 -18.47 -25.16
C LEU A 380 3.19 -19.49 -25.33
N PHE A 381 2.97 -20.05 -26.53
CA PHE A 381 1.91 -21.04 -26.77
C PHE A 381 2.07 -22.35 -25.99
N SER A 382 3.30 -22.67 -25.53
CA SER A 382 3.58 -23.84 -24.71
C SER A 382 3.48 -23.56 -23.20
N LYS A 383 3.34 -22.30 -22.78
CA LYS A 383 3.32 -21.88 -21.38
C LYS A 383 1.94 -22.02 -20.76
N LYS A 384 1.91 -22.23 -19.43
CA LYS A 384 0.68 -22.30 -18.62
C LYS A 384 0.92 -21.61 -17.30
N ASN A 385 -0.11 -20.96 -16.78
CA ASN A 385 -0.08 -20.23 -15.50
C ASN A 385 1.06 -19.18 -15.45
N LEU A 386 1.16 -18.42 -16.54
CA LEU A 386 2.11 -17.33 -16.74
C LEU A 386 1.38 -15.99 -16.60
N LEU A 387 1.98 -15.05 -15.89
CA LEU A 387 1.60 -13.63 -15.94
C LEU A 387 2.52 -12.91 -16.95
N LEU A 388 1.91 -12.42 -18.02
CA LEU A 388 2.60 -11.79 -19.14
C LEU A 388 2.29 -10.31 -19.23
N GLY A 389 3.31 -9.47 -19.34
CA GLY A 389 3.18 -8.06 -19.68
C GLY A 389 3.66 -7.78 -21.10
N ILE A 390 2.88 -7.05 -21.90
CA ILE A 390 3.26 -6.64 -23.25
C ILE A 390 3.09 -5.12 -23.36
N ASP A 391 4.18 -4.43 -23.52
CA ASP A 391 4.16 -2.98 -23.70
C ASP A 391 4.15 -2.61 -25.17
N GLU A 392 3.26 -1.69 -25.56
CA GLU A 392 3.07 -1.20 -26.91
C GLU A 392 3.07 -2.32 -27.98
N ILE A 393 2.08 -3.22 -27.84
CA ILE A 393 2.01 -4.48 -28.62
C ILE A 393 2.12 -4.29 -30.13
N GLU A 394 1.73 -3.15 -30.67
CA GLU A 394 1.68 -2.80 -32.08
C GLU A 394 3.03 -2.41 -32.70
N LEU A 395 4.08 -2.20 -31.93
CA LEU A 395 5.36 -1.72 -32.44
C LEU A 395 5.99 -2.66 -33.47
N GLY A 396 6.50 -2.10 -34.55
CA GLY A 396 7.35 -2.80 -35.52
C GLY A 396 6.66 -3.29 -36.76
N THR A 397 5.33 -3.03 -36.99
CA THR A 397 4.61 -3.38 -38.21
C THR A 397 3.47 -2.41 -38.51
N ASP A 398 2.76 -2.63 -39.67
CA ASP A 398 1.55 -1.87 -40.00
C ASP A 398 0.46 -2.04 -38.95
N PHE A 399 -0.21 -0.94 -38.60
CA PHE A 399 -1.19 -0.92 -37.50
C PHE A 399 -2.41 -1.82 -37.77
N GLU A 400 -2.92 -1.87 -38.98
CA GLU A 400 -4.13 -2.61 -39.34
C GLU A 400 -3.87 -4.12 -39.35
N GLU A 401 -2.73 -4.53 -39.95
CA GLU A 401 -2.28 -5.92 -39.92
C GLU A 401 -1.97 -6.39 -38.51
N ALA A 402 -1.28 -5.57 -37.73
CA ALA A 402 -0.98 -5.85 -36.34
C ALA A 402 -2.25 -6.09 -35.52
N ALA A 403 -3.27 -5.24 -35.67
CA ALA A 403 -4.51 -5.38 -34.91
C ALA A 403 -5.19 -6.73 -35.18
N CYS A 404 -5.24 -7.17 -36.42
CA CYS A 404 -5.83 -8.45 -36.79
C CYS A 404 -5.00 -9.62 -36.26
N LEU A 405 -3.69 -9.62 -36.51
CA LEU A 405 -2.79 -10.69 -36.11
C LEU A 405 -2.77 -10.85 -34.58
N TYR A 406 -2.51 -9.78 -33.83
CA TYR A 406 -2.45 -9.85 -32.39
C TYR A 406 -3.79 -10.20 -31.74
N SER A 407 -4.93 -9.81 -32.34
CA SER A 407 -6.23 -10.22 -31.80
C SER A 407 -6.40 -11.75 -31.83
N VAL A 408 -5.92 -12.41 -32.87
CA VAL A 408 -5.95 -13.88 -32.99
C VAL A 408 -4.94 -14.53 -32.05
N LEU A 409 -3.71 -14.02 -31.99
CA LEU A 409 -2.66 -14.55 -31.10
C LEU A 409 -3.09 -14.47 -29.65
N ILE A 410 -3.59 -13.32 -29.19
CA ILE A 410 -4.07 -13.12 -27.82
C ILE A 410 -5.27 -14.02 -27.52
N SER A 411 -6.21 -14.15 -28.44
CA SER A 411 -7.35 -15.08 -28.29
C SER A 411 -6.89 -16.52 -28.05
N LYS A 412 -5.82 -16.96 -28.74
CA LYS A 412 -5.23 -18.28 -28.56
C LYS A 412 -4.56 -18.41 -27.17
N LEU A 413 -3.86 -17.35 -26.69
CA LEU A 413 -3.25 -17.34 -25.36
C LEU A 413 -4.30 -17.35 -24.24
N ILE A 414 -5.45 -16.68 -24.44
CA ILE A 414 -6.62 -16.77 -23.55
C ILE A 414 -7.06 -18.24 -23.40
N ALA A 415 -7.18 -18.95 -24.52
CA ALA A 415 -7.56 -20.37 -24.49
C ALA A 415 -6.55 -21.26 -23.73
N ASN A 416 -5.31 -20.84 -23.63
CA ASN A 416 -4.26 -21.52 -22.84
C ASN A 416 -4.21 -21.10 -21.36
N ASN A 417 -5.16 -20.30 -20.89
CA ASN A 417 -5.24 -19.79 -19.51
C ASN A 417 -4.03 -18.96 -19.06
N LEU A 418 -3.49 -18.12 -19.94
CA LEU A 418 -2.50 -17.12 -19.58
C LEU A 418 -3.20 -15.87 -19.04
N LYS A 419 -2.58 -15.23 -18.07
CA LYS A 419 -2.99 -13.91 -17.56
C LYS A 419 -2.12 -12.85 -18.22
N ILE A 420 -2.74 -11.90 -18.93
CA ILE A 420 -2.01 -11.00 -19.84
C ILE A 420 -2.38 -9.55 -19.56
N ILE A 421 -1.38 -8.69 -19.46
CA ILE A 421 -1.53 -7.24 -19.35
C ILE A 421 -0.90 -6.61 -20.59
N ILE A 422 -1.67 -5.81 -21.32
CA ILE A 422 -1.26 -5.24 -22.61
C ILE A 422 -1.42 -3.73 -22.54
N THR A 423 -0.40 -2.99 -22.97
CA THR A 423 -0.58 -1.58 -23.30
C THR A 423 -0.67 -1.40 -24.81
N THR A 424 -1.53 -0.52 -25.25
CA THR A 424 -1.68 -0.22 -26.67
C THR A 424 -2.21 1.19 -26.90
N HIS A 425 -1.78 1.79 -28.02
CA HIS A 425 -2.36 2.99 -28.59
C HIS A 425 -3.41 2.69 -29.65
N HIS A 426 -3.47 1.43 -30.10
CA HIS A 426 -4.28 1.02 -31.20
C HIS A 426 -5.72 0.74 -30.77
N LYS A 427 -6.61 1.72 -31.02
CA LYS A 427 -8.04 1.63 -30.64
C LYS A 427 -8.74 0.42 -31.28
N ARG A 428 -8.40 0.10 -32.54
CA ARG A 428 -9.00 -1.04 -33.27
C ARG A 428 -8.65 -2.37 -32.61
N LEU A 429 -7.40 -2.59 -32.21
CA LEU A 429 -7.00 -3.81 -31.50
C LEU A 429 -7.78 -3.93 -30.17
N ALA A 430 -7.87 -2.84 -29.42
CA ALA A 430 -8.64 -2.83 -28.17
C ALA A 430 -10.12 -3.17 -28.42
N MET A 431 -10.74 -2.62 -29.49
CA MET A 431 -12.13 -2.92 -29.84
C MET A 431 -12.34 -4.36 -30.32
N LEU A 432 -11.39 -4.93 -31.07
CA LEU A 432 -11.46 -6.32 -31.52
C LEU A 432 -11.42 -7.29 -30.33
N LEU A 433 -10.50 -7.06 -29.41
CA LEU A 433 -10.33 -7.88 -28.23
C LEU A 433 -11.45 -7.67 -27.19
N ALA A 434 -12.04 -6.47 -27.09
CA ALA A 434 -13.14 -6.16 -26.18
C ALA A 434 -14.41 -7.00 -26.41
N LYS A 435 -14.56 -7.61 -27.58
CA LYS A 435 -15.66 -8.54 -27.87
C LYS A 435 -15.58 -9.84 -27.08
N ASN A 436 -14.42 -10.16 -26.51
CA ASN A 436 -14.22 -11.34 -25.70
C ASN A 436 -14.51 -11.01 -24.23
N GLU A 437 -15.39 -11.78 -23.59
CA GLU A 437 -15.77 -11.59 -22.18
C GLU A 437 -14.61 -11.71 -21.21
N GLN A 438 -13.53 -12.40 -21.57
CA GLN A 438 -12.32 -12.56 -20.77
C GLN A 438 -11.36 -11.35 -20.86
N VAL A 439 -11.74 -10.33 -21.61
CA VAL A 439 -10.94 -9.11 -21.79
C VAL A 439 -11.54 -7.97 -20.97
N GLU A 440 -10.70 -7.21 -20.33
CA GLU A 440 -11.02 -6.02 -19.57
C GLU A 440 -10.27 -4.83 -20.14
N LEU A 441 -10.96 -3.70 -20.26
CA LEU A 441 -10.37 -2.47 -20.77
C LEU A 441 -10.20 -1.47 -19.64
N ILE A 442 -9.09 -0.74 -19.66
CA ILE A 442 -8.89 0.45 -18.83
C ILE A 442 -8.29 1.58 -19.65
N ALA A 443 -8.66 2.80 -19.31
CA ALA A 443 -8.15 4.01 -19.94
C ALA A 443 -7.32 4.83 -18.96
N ALA A 444 -6.11 5.23 -19.35
CA ALA A 444 -5.34 6.22 -18.64
C ALA A 444 -5.96 7.60 -18.78
N LEU A 445 -6.24 8.29 -17.70
CA LEU A 445 -6.88 9.60 -17.68
C LEU A 445 -5.87 10.72 -17.89
N TYR A 446 -6.31 11.75 -18.60
CA TYR A 446 -5.55 12.96 -18.88
C TYR A 446 -6.33 14.18 -18.42
N ASP A 447 -5.64 15.15 -17.86
CA ASP A 447 -6.19 16.43 -17.45
C ASP A 447 -6.08 17.41 -18.63
N GLU A 448 -7.20 17.72 -19.26
CA GLU A 448 -7.25 18.60 -20.43
C GLU A 448 -6.94 20.06 -20.06
N GLU A 449 -7.36 20.50 -18.87
CA GLU A 449 -7.15 21.88 -18.40
C GLU A 449 -5.68 22.12 -18.03
N LEU A 450 -5.08 21.21 -17.29
CA LEU A 450 -3.68 21.31 -16.87
C LEU A 450 -2.70 20.71 -17.87
N SER A 451 -3.21 20.15 -18.98
CA SER A 451 -2.43 19.48 -20.03
C SER A 451 -1.40 18.47 -19.49
N ARG A 452 -1.79 17.68 -18.47
CA ARG A 452 -0.91 16.69 -17.84
C ARG A 452 -1.64 15.38 -17.53
N PRO A 453 -0.92 14.23 -17.45
CA PRO A 453 -1.52 12.98 -17.06
C PRO A 453 -2.01 13.03 -15.59
N LYS A 454 -3.19 12.47 -15.35
CA LYS A 454 -3.74 12.32 -13.99
C LYS A 454 -3.12 11.15 -13.24
N TYR A 455 -2.51 10.19 -13.93
CA TYR A 455 -2.06 8.89 -13.40
C TYR A 455 -3.18 8.13 -12.70
N GLU A 456 -4.38 8.29 -13.20
CA GLU A 456 -5.59 7.59 -12.78
C GLU A 456 -6.11 6.77 -13.96
N PHE A 457 -6.76 5.66 -13.64
CA PHE A 457 -7.19 4.69 -14.63
C PHE A 457 -8.68 4.42 -14.48
N LEU A 458 -9.40 4.48 -15.59
CA LEU A 458 -10.85 4.26 -15.64
C LEU A 458 -11.14 2.93 -16.32
N LYS A 459 -11.93 2.09 -15.66
CA LYS A 459 -12.28 0.75 -16.11
C LYS A 459 -13.43 0.80 -17.12
N GLY A 460 -13.47 -0.13 -18.09
CA GLY A 460 -14.57 -0.31 -19.01
C GLY A 460 -14.51 0.57 -20.27
N THR A 461 -13.52 1.45 -20.41
CA THR A 461 -13.43 2.40 -21.53
C THR A 461 -12.11 2.32 -22.30
N ILE A 462 -12.13 2.87 -23.52
CA ILE A 462 -10.96 3.08 -24.36
C ILE A 462 -10.54 4.54 -24.23
N GLY A 463 -9.27 4.81 -23.95
CA GLY A 463 -8.74 6.16 -23.79
C GLY A 463 -8.73 6.98 -25.08
N LYS A 464 -8.89 8.30 -24.95
CA LYS A 464 -8.66 9.26 -26.04
C LYS A 464 -7.19 9.34 -26.41
N SER A 465 -6.91 9.72 -27.66
CA SER A 465 -5.58 10.14 -28.10
C SER A 465 -5.45 11.65 -27.94
N TYR A 466 -4.33 12.10 -27.39
CA TYR A 466 -4.04 13.53 -27.15
C TYR A 466 -2.75 13.96 -27.88
N ALA A 467 -2.54 13.46 -29.10
CA ALA A 467 -1.34 13.79 -29.86
C ALA A 467 -1.25 15.29 -30.17
N PHE A 468 -2.38 15.90 -30.56
CA PHE A 468 -2.45 17.32 -30.88
C PHE A 468 -2.26 18.21 -29.64
N GLU A 469 -2.84 17.85 -28.51
CA GLU A 469 -2.70 18.53 -27.22
C GLU A 469 -1.26 18.39 -26.71
N SER A 470 -0.65 17.24 -26.88
CA SER A 470 0.77 17.02 -26.56
C SER A 470 1.69 17.89 -27.43
N ALA A 471 1.41 17.99 -28.73
CA ALA A 471 2.17 18.86 -29.63
C ALA A 471 2.12 20.33 -29.19
N LEU A 472 0.94 20.83 -28.81
CA LEU A 472 0.77 22.17 -28.26
C LEU A 472 1.58 22.38 -26.97
N ARG A 473 1.57 21.39 -26.08
CA ARG A 473 2.34 21.42 -24.83
C ARG A 473 3.85 21.53 -25.06
N TYR A 474 4.37 20.85 -26.09
CA TYR A 474 5.77 20.93 -26.48
C TYR A 474 6.05 22.11 -27.42
N GLN A 475 5.18 23.14 -27.41
CA GLN A 475 5.34 24.42 -28.11
C GLN A 475 5.37 24.30 -29.64
N ILE A 476 4.78 23.26 -30.22
CA ILE A 476 4.53 23.24 -31.66
C ILE A 476 3.50 24.31 -31.99
N PRO A 477 3.77 25.17 -33.04
CA PRO A 477 2.90 26.28 -33.37
C PRO A 477 1.42 25.85 -33.58
N PRO A 478 0.44 26.55 -32.97
CA PRO A 478 -0.97 26.18 -33.00
C PRO A 478 -1.57 26.09 -34.41
N ASN A 479 -1.07 26.91 -35.38
CA ASN A 479 -1.47 26.86 -36.78
C ASN A 479 -1.15 25.51 -37.43
N LEU A 480 0.05 24.95 -37.18
CA LEU A 480 0.45 23.65 -37.71
C LEU A 480 -0.39 22.51 -37.08
N VAL A 481 -0.68 22.61 -35.78
CA VAL A 481 -1.53 21.63 -35.11
C VAL A 481 -2.97 21.71 -35.64
N SER A 482 -3.48 22.92 -35.93
CA SER A 482 -4.81 23.09 -36.50
C SER A 482 -4.90 22.53 -37.92
N GLU A 483 -3.85 22.71 -38.73
CA GLU A 483 -3.76 22.15 -40.08
C GLU A 483 -3.73 20.62 -40.04
N ALA A 484 -2.94 20.03 -39.11
CA ALA A 484 -2.87 18.61 -38.90
C ALA A 484 -4.24 18.02 -38.43
N LYS A 485 -4.98 18.73 -37.58
CA LYS A 485 -6.35 18.35 -37.18
C LYS A 485 -7.32 18.29 -38.37
N LYS A 486 -7.24 19.26 -39.30
CA LYS A 486 -8.07 19.26 -40.52
C LYS A 486 -7.75 18.07 -41.42
N LEU A 487 -6.48 17.68 -41.55
CA LEU A 487 -6.06 16.51 -42.32
C LEU A 487 -6.48 15.16 -41.69
N TYR A 488 -6.68 15.16 -40.36
CA TYR A 488 -7.09 13.95 -39.61
C TYR A 488 -8.54 13.54 -39.91
N GLY A 489 -9.41 14.47 -40.31
CA GLY A 489 -10.76 14.26 -40.81
C GLY A 489 -11.87 14.24 -39.73
N GLU A 490 -13.02 14.83 -40.09
CA GLU A 490 -14.19 15.04 -39.22
C GLU A 490 -14.82 13.73 -38.71
N ASP A 491 -14.78 12.62 -39.46
CA ASP A 491 -15.39 11.36 -39.05
C ASP A 491 -14.69 10.68 -37.88
N LYS A 492 -13.38 10.89 -37.71
CA LYS A 492 -12.61 10.37 -36.58
C LYS A 492 -12.79 11.25 -35.33
N GLU A 493 -13.02 12.54 -35.51
CA GLU A 493 -13.26 13.49 -34.43
C GLU A 493 -14.57 13.21 -33.69
N ASN A 494 -15.64 12.85 -34.42
CA ASN A 494 -16.94 12.44 -33.85
C ASN A 494 -16.84 11.18 -32.99
N LEU A 495 -16.03 10.19 -33.35
CA LEU A 495 -15.81 8.98 -32.56
C LEU A 495 -15.05 9.31 -31.26
N GLU A 496 -14.09 10.21 -31.32
CA GLU A 496 -13.31 10.66 -30.15
C GLU A 496 -14.16 11.49 -29.17
N GLU A 497 -15.09 12.29 -29.69
CA GLU A 497 -16.05 13.03 -28.87
C GLU A 497 -17.01 12.11 -28.12
N LEU A 498 -17.53 11.05 -28.79
CA LEU A 498 -18.37 10.02 -28.17
C LEU A 498 -17.62 9.24 -27.06
N VAL A 499 -16.37 8.88 -27.31
CA VAL A 499 -15.52 8.25 -26.29
C VAL A 499 -15.31 9.19 -25.11
N GLY A 500 -15.10 10.49 -25.37
CA GLY A 500 -14.98 11.50 -24.31
C GLY A 500 -16.23 11.69 -23.47
N LYS A 501 -17.40 11.68 -24.09
CA LYS A 501 -18.69 11.75 -23.35
C LYS A 501 -18.89 10.53 -22.46
N ASN A 502 -18.54 9.33 -22.93
CA ASN A 502 -18.61 8.11 -22.11
C ASN A 502 -17.66 8.14 -20.92
N ILE A 503 -16.42 8.62 -21.11
CA ILE A 503 -15.45 8.79 -20.02
C ILE A 503 -15.99 9.73 -18.95
N ASN A 504 -16.54 10.88 -19.34
CA ASN A 504 -17.10 11.85 -18.39
C ASN A 504 -18.31 11.29 -17.62
N LEU A 505 -19.20 10.55 -18.30
CA LEU A 505 -20.34 9.89 -17.65
C LEU A 505 -19.90 8.84 -16.63
N GLU A 506 -18.88 8.04 -16.93
CA GLU A 506 -18.35 7.05 -16.00
C GLU A 506 -17.62 7.69 -14.81
N LEU A 507 -16.92 8.81 -15.02
CA LEU A 507 -16.32 9.58 -13.93
C LEU A 507 -17.38 10.14 -12.97
N GLU A 508 -18.50 10.67 -13.50
CA GLU A 508 -19.62 11.12 -12.68
C GLU A 508 -20.27 9.96 -11.90
N LEU A 509 -20.44 8.80 -12.54
CA LEU A 509 -20.95 7.59 -11.90
C LEU A 509 -20.04 7.13 -10.78
N LYS A 510 -18.73 7.10 -11.02
CA LYS A 510 -17.74 6.72 -10.01
C LYS A 510 -17.74 7.66 -8.81
N ALA A 511 -17.79 8.97 -9.05
CA ALA A 511 -17.89 9.97 -7.98
C ALA A 511 -19.20 9.83 -7.16
N LYS A 512 -20.31 9.48 -7.81
CA LYS A 512 -21.58 9.19 -7.13
C LYS A 512 -21.51 7.91 -6.29
N LEU A 513 -20.88 6.86 -6.81
CA LEU A 513 -20.68 5.60 -6.07
C LEU A 513 -19.83 5.81 -4.82
N GLU A 514 -18.69 6.51 -4.92
CA GLU A 514 -17.86 6.84 -3.76
C GLU A 514 -18.61 7.66 -2.69
N ASN A 515 -19.50 8.57 -3.14
CA ASN A 515 -20.36 9.32 -2.22
C ASN A 515 -21.42 8.44 -1.54
N VAL A 516 -21.95 7.44 -2.23
CA VAL A 516 -22.89 6.46 -1.67
C VAL A 516 -22.18 5.58 -0.65
N GLU A 517 -21.02 5.02 -0.97
CA GLU A 517 -20.22 4.20 -0.05
C GLU A 517 -19.86 4.96 1.24
N LYS A 518 -19.44 6.23 1.12
CA LYS A 518 -19.19 7.09 2.30
C LYS A 518 -20.44 7.35 3.14
N LYS A 519 -21.63 7.40 2.51
CA LYS A 519 -22.89 7.55 3.23
C LYS A 519 -23.32 6.26 3.90
N GLU A 520 -23.11 5.11 3.26
CA GLU A 520 -23.36 3.79 3.85
C GLU A 520 -22.50 3.56 5.10
N GLN A 521 -21.19 3.84 5.02
CA GLN A 521 -20.30 3.75 6.19
C GLN A 521 -20.79 4.62 7.37
N LYS A 522 -21.21 5.86 7.09
CA LYS A 522 -21.77 6.74 8.14
C LYS A 522 -23.09 6.21 8.72
N VAL A 523 -23.93 5.60 7.89
CA VAL A 523 -25.19 4.99 8.35
C VAL A 523 -24.89 3.79 9.24
N ASP A 524 -23.91 2.96 8.89
CA ASP A 524 -23.51 1.81 9.70
C ASP A 524 -22.91 2.23 11.05
N GLU A 525 -22.10 3.28 11.08
CA GLU A 525 -21.59 3.87 12.33
C GLU A 525 -22.72 4.38 13.23
N ILE A 526 -23.70 5.07 12.64
CA ILE A 526 -24.89 5.56 13.38
C ILE A 526 -25.74 4.39 13.90
N LEU A 527 -25.93 3.33 13.10
CA LEU A 527 -26.66 2.14 13.51
C LEU A 527 -25.98 1.41 14.68
N LEU A 528 -24.66 1.31 14.66
CA LEU A 528 -23.89 0.74 15.77
C LEU A 528 -24.07 1.58 17.04
N SER A 529 -23.93 2.90 16.94
CA SER A 529 -24.07 3.79 18.09
C SER A 529 -25.49 3.75 18.67
N LEU A 530 -26.52 3.64 17.83
CA LEU A 530 -27.91 3.51 18.26
C LEU A 530 -28.20 2.17 18.95
N LYS A 531 -27.58 1.07 18.49
CA LYS A 531 -27.67 -0.23 19.16
C LYS A 531 -27.06 -0.18 20.56
N ASP A 532 -25.87 0.38 20.70
CA ASP A 532 -25.20 0.54 22.00
C ASP A 532 -26.02 1.42 22.95
N GLN A 533 -26.62 2.49 22.42
CA GLN A 533 -27.47 3.38 23.20
C GLN A 533 -28.77 2.70 23.66
N LYS A 534 -29.35 1.87 22.79
CA LYS A 534 -30.54 1.08 23.12
C LYS A 534 -30.24 0.06 24.21
N GLU A 535 -29.10 -0.68 24.11
CA GLU A 535 -28.70 -1.65 25.13
C GLU A 535 -28.46 -0.99 26.49
N LYS A 536 -27.79 0.17 26.53
CA LYS A 536 -27.61 0.95 27.76
C LYS A 536 -28.93 1.38 28.36
N ASN A 537 -29.86 1.94 27.55
CA ASN A 537 -31.17 2.35 28.02
C ASN A 537 -31.98 1.16 28.55
N GLU A 538 -31.91 -0.02 27.91
CA GLU A 538 -32.55 -1.23 28.39
C GLU A 538 -31.97 -1.72 29.71
N GLN A 539 -30.66 -1.64 29.90
CA GLN A 539 -30.01 -1.99 31.18
C GLN A 539 -30.39 -0.99 32.28
N GLU A 540 -30.38 0.29 32.00
CA GLU A 540 -30.85 1.31 32.97
C GLU A 540 -32.33 1.15 33.35
N PHE A 541 -33.16 0.82 32.38
CA PHE A 541 -34.57 0.52 32.64
C PHE A 541 -34.78 -0.71 33.50
N ARG A 542 -34.03 -1.81 33.23
CA ARG A 542 -34.07 -3.05 34.04
C ARG A 542 -33.57 -2.81 35.47
N THR A 543 -32.54 -2.00 35.65
CA THR A 543 -32.06 -1.65 36.98
C THR A 543 -33.03 -0.78 37.74
N SER A 544 -33.64 0.16 37.05
CA SER A 544 -34.69 1.01 37.63
C SER A 544 -35.97 0.22 38.06
N LEU A 545 -36.37 -0.74 37.23
CA LEU A 545 -37.46 -1.68 37.57
C LEU A 545 -37.16 -2.54 38.79
N ARG A 546 -35.98 -3.12 38.88
CA ARG A 546 -35.57 -3.91 40.05
C ARG A 546 -35.53 -3.07 41.32
N ASN A 547 -35.04 -1.85 41.23
CA ASN A 547 -35.03 -0.94 42.38
C ASN A 547 -36.43 -0.56 42.82
N LEU A 548 -37.35 -0.38 41.88
CA LEU A 548 -38.77 -0.10 42.17
C LEU A 548 -39.45 -1.32 42.82
N GLU A 549 -39.24 -2.52 42.30
CA GLU A 549 -39.78 -3.77 42.87
C GLU A 549 -39.23 -3.97 44.30
N PHE A 550 -37.94 -3.74 44.52
CA PHE A 550 -37.35 -3.83 45.84
C PHE A 550 -37.96 -2.86 46.85
N LYS A 551 -38.17 -1.60 46.47
CA LYS A 551 -38.83 -0.58 47.29
C LYS A 551 -40.28 -0.95 47.59
N PHE A 552 -41.01 -1.51 46.59
CA PHE A 552 -42.38 -1.95 46.74
C PHE A 552 -42.52 -3.12 47.71
N HIS A 553 -41.65 -4.12 47.57
CA HIS A 553 -41.61 -5.26 48.51
C HIS A 553 -41.31 -4.80 49.93
N LYS A 554 -40.38 -3.90 50.13
CA LYS A 554 -40.03 -3.35 51.45
C LYS A 554 -41.21 -2.57 52.06
N ALA A 555 -41.95 -1.80 51.28
CA ALA A 555 -43.16 -1.10 51.75
C ALA A 555 -44.28 -2.06 52.17
N ILE A 556 -44.48 -3.16 51.41
CA ILE A 556 -45.45 -4.22 51.71
C ILE A 556 -45.03 -4.98 53.00
N GLU A 557 -43.76 -5.29 53.19
CA GLU A 557 -43.27 -5.94 54.42
C GLU A 557 -43.53 -5.08 55.66
N GLU A 558 -43.21 -3.78 55.60
CA GLU A 558 -43.48 -2.86 56.71
C GLU A 558 -45.00 -2.69 56.95
N ALA A 559 -45.83 -2.70 55.92
CA ALA A 559 -47.28 -2.71 56.05
C ALA A 559 -47.82 -4.02 56.71
N LYS A 560 -47.24 -5.20 56.34
CA LYS A 560 -47.58 -6.49 56.96
C LYS A 560 -47.19 -6.57 58.46
N LYS A 561 -46.05 -6.01 58.84
CA LYS A 561 -45.63 -5.93 60.26
C LYS A 561 -46.64 -5.14 61.09
N THR A 562 -47.31 -4.15 60.52
CA THR A 562 -48.36 -3.34 61.21
C THR A 562 -49.54 -4.20 61.69
N ILE A 563 -49.85 -5.31 60.99
CA ILE A 563 -50.94 -6.20 61.34
C ILE A 563 -50.59 -7.07 62.58
N GLN A 564 -49.31 -7.37 62.81
CA GLN A 564 -48.84 -8.26 63.88
C GLN A 564 -48.49 -7.49 65.19
N LEU A 565 -48.45 -6.16 65.19
CA LEU A 565 -48.11 -5.36 66.36
C LEU A 565 -49.38 -5.20 67.24
N LYS A 566 -49.25 -5.35 68.60
CA LYS A 566 -50.35 -5.22 69.54
C LYS A 566 -50.59 -3.82 70.04
N ASP A 567 -49.55 -2.93 69.98
CA ASP A 567 -49.59 -1.58 70.51
C ASP A 567 -49.95 -0.54 69.46
N ILE A 568 -50.86 0.38 69.81
CA ILE A 568 -51.38 1.38 68.84
C ILE A 568 -50.32 2.39 68.40
N LYS A 569 -49.37 2.75 69.26
CA LYS A 569 -48.28 3.67 68.94
C LYS A 569 -47.28 3.07 67.95
N ASP A 570 -46.99 1.79 68.07
CA ASP A 570 -46.08 1.07 67.18
C ASP A 570 -46.74 0.77 65.83
N LYS A 571 -48.02 0.52 65.79
CA LYS A 571 -48.80 0.44 64.54
C LYS A 571 -48.75 1.75 63.76
N GLN A 572 -48.89 2.88 64.45
CA GLN A 572 -48.87 4.21 63.81
C GLN A 572 -47.48 4.51 63.24
N ARG A 573 -46.39 4.14 63.95
CA ARG A 573 -45.00 4.30 63.47
C ARG A 573 -44.70 3.46 62.25
N SER A 574 -45.12 2.19 62.22
CA SER A 574 -44.93 1.27 61.09
C SER A 574 -45.74 1.71 59.86
N LEU A 575 -46.95 2.20 60.07
CA LEU A 575 -47.81 2.74 58.99
C LEU A 575 -47.23 4.04 58.37
N ASN A 576 -46.68 4.91 59.20
CA ASN A 576 -46.02 6.14 58.76
C ASN A 576 -44.78 5.80 57.94
N LYS A 577 -43.98 4.80 58.37
CA LYS A 577 -42.79 4.34 57.65
C LYS A 577 -43.13 3.66 56.31
N ALA A 578 -44.23 2.88 56.24
CA ALA A 578 -44.74 2.32 55.01
C ALA A 578 -45.24 3.40 54.04
N ASN A 579 -45.88 4.46 54.57
CA ASN A 579 -46.32 5.63 53.77
C ASN A 579 -45.17 6.51 53.27
N GLU A 580 -44.10 6.66 54.07
CA GLU A 580 -42.87 7.32 53.60
C GLU A 580 -42.23 6.57 52.48
N LEU A 581 -42.06 5.24 52.59
CA LEU A 581 -41.56 4.39 51.52
C LEU A 581 -42.45 4.42 50.29
N LYS A 582 -43.77 4.54 50.45
CA LYS A 582 -44.73 4.70 49.32
C LYS A 582 -44.56 6.08 48.66
N LYS A 583 -44.28 7.15 49.40
CA LYS A 583 -44.02 8.48 48.82
C LYS A 583 -42.72 8.51 47.99
N GLU A 584 -41.71 7.73 48.36
CA GLU A 584 -40.47 7.59 47.58
C GLU A 584 -40.68 6.74 46.29
N ILE A 585 -41.78 6.01 46.17
CA ILE A 585 -42.14 5.20 45.00
C ILE A 585 -42.90 5.99 43.94
N ILE A 586 -43.38 7.19 44.28
CA ILE A 586 -44.01 8.04 43.26
C ILE A 586 -42.98 8.49 42.26
N LEU A 587 -43.06 7.93 41.04
CA LEU A 587 -42.28 8.36 39.88
C LEU A 587 -42.38 9.88 39.76
N PRO A 588 -41.28 10.58 39.56
CA PRO A 588 -41.36 11.98 39.19
C PRO A 588 -42.16 12.08 37.92
N SER A 589 -43.38 12.61 38.02
CA SER A 589 -44.13 13.04 36.85
C SER A 589 -43.22 14.05 36.13
N MET A 590 -42.78 13.71 34.92
CA MET A 590 -42.17 14.69 34.03
C MET A 590 -43.24 15.71 33.59
N GLU A 591 -43.64 16.56 34.50
CA GLU A 591 -44.25 17.85 34.22
C GLU A 591 -43.19 18.92 34.48
N GLN A 592 -42.29 19.08 33.52
CA GLN A 592 -41.63 20.38 33.33
C GLN A 592 -42.71 21.25 32.67
N ASN A 593 -43.41 22.02 33.49
CA ASN A 593 -44.14 23.20 33.05
C ASN A 593 -43.11 24.24 32.61
N GLU A 594 -42.52 24.08 31.43
CA GLU A 594 -41.80 25.17 30.78
C GLU A 594 -42.84 26.21 30.34
N GLU A 595 -42.78 27.42 30.90
CA GLU A 595 -43.58 28.56 30.49
C GLU A 595 -43.42 28.78 28.98
N LEU A 596 -44.48 28.53 28.24
CA LEU A 596 -44.53 28.78 26.80
C LEU A 596 -44.68 30.28 26.56
N ARG A 597 -43.84 30.86 25.72
CA ARG A 597 -43.81 32.27 25.36
C ARG A 597 -44.17 32.46 23.88
N VAL A 598 -44.72 33.64 23.56
CA VAL A 598 -44.92 34.01 22.15
C VAL A 598 -43.59 34.01 21.42
N GLY A 599 -43.53 33.28 20.32
CA GLY A 599 -42.33 33.06 19.55
C GLY A 599 -41.70 31.67 19.71
N ASP A 600 -42.10 30.89 20.73
CA ASP A 600 -41.59 29.53 20.92
C ASP A 600 -42.14 28.57 19.86
N PHE A 601 -41.28 27.61 19.46
CA PHE A 601 -41.70 26.51 18.61
C PHE A 601 -42.34 25.42 19.46
N VAL A 602 -43.51 24.98 19.07
CA VAL A 602 -44.32 23.98 19.79
C VAL A 602 -44.82 22.88 18.85
N LYS A 603 -45.07 21.72 19.44
CA LYS A 603 -45.66 20.56 18.77
C LYS A 603 -47.00 20.25 19.40
N TYR A 604 -48.02 20.11 18.56
CA TYR A 604 -49.34 19.59 18.89
C TYR A 604 -49.62 18.38 17.99
N GLU A 605 -49.72 17.19 18.56
CA GLU A 605 -49.82 15.92 17.83
C GLU A 605 -48.76 15.75 16.74
N LYS A 606 -49.14 15.79 15.45
CA LYS A 606 -48.27 15.71 14.29
C LYS A 606 -47.86 17.08 13.72
N ILE A 607 -48.39 18.17 14.25
CA ILE A 607 -48.21 19.54 13.74
C ILE A 607 -47.11 20.23 14.58
N LYS A 608 -46.13 20.82 13.93
CA LYS A 608 -45.11 21.67 14.56
C LYS A 608 -45.32 23.10 14.04
N GLY A 609 -45.36 24.07 14.95
CA GLY A 609 -45.54 25.46 14.55
C GLY A 609 -44.95 26.44 15.59
N LYS A 610 -45.02 27.73 15.26
CA LYS A 610 -44.54 28.82 16.11
C LYS A 610 -45.74 29.50 16.79
N ILE A 611 -45.65 29.78 18.10
CA ILE A 611 -46.70 30.50 18.82
C ILE A 611 -46.70 31.96 18.37
N ILE A 612 -47.83 32.45 17.85
CA ILE A 612 -48.04 33.85 17.45
C ILE A 612 -48.63 34.67 18.61
N SER A 613 -49.58 34.10 19.35
CA SER A 613 -50.20 34.78 20.49
C SER A 613 -50.66 33.77 21.53
N ILE A 614 -50.67 34.17 22.80
CA ILE A 614 -51.15 33.36 23.94
C ILE A 614 -52.28 34.09 24.62
N SER A 615 -53.43 33.40 24.85
CA SER A 615 -54.61 33.83 25.67
C SER A 615 -54.64 33.00 26.95
N LYS A 616 -55.48 33.35 27.92
CA LYS A 616 -55.52 32.72 29.25
C LYS A 616 -55.52 31.19 29.25
N ASN A 617 -56.08 30.52 28.24
CA ASN A 617 -56.15 29.05 28.17
C ASN A 617 -55.70 28.47 26.84
N ASP A 618 -55.49 29.29 25.79
CA ASP A 618 -55.21 28.84 24.43
C ASP A 618 -54.04 29.61 23.82
N ALA A 619 -53.33 29.00 22.90
CA ALA A 619 -52.33 29.66 22.06
C ALA A 619 -52.65 29.54 20.57
N MET A 620 -52.34 30.58 19.82
CA MET A 620 -52.39 30.56 18.35
C MET A 620 -51.04 30.10 17.81
N VAL A 621 -51.03 28.97 17.14
CA VAL A 621 -49.82 28.37 16.56
C VAL A 621 -49.90 28.45 15.04
N GLU A 622 -48.86 28.98 14.41
CA GLU A 622 -48.73 29.03 12.96
C GLU A 622 -47.84 27.87 12.48
N SER A 623 -48.41 27.07 11.61
CA SER A 623 -47.68 25.98 10.92
C SER A 623 -47.95 26.05 9.42
N ASN A 624 -46.91 26.21 8.61
CA ASN A 624 -46.99 26.27 7.13
C ASN A 624 -48.03 27.29 6.60
N GLY A 625 -48.13 28.47 7.23
CA GLY A 625 -49.06 29.53 6.83
C GLY A 625 -50.48 29.37 7.34
N ILE A 626 -50.82 28.28 8.05
CA ILE A 626 -52.14 28.04 8.66
C ILE A 626 -52.06 28.38 10.15
N LYS A 627 -53.01 29.20 10.64
CA LYS A 627 -53.10 29.57 12.05
C LYS A 627 -54.11 28.66 12.75
N LEU A 628 -53.65 27.94 13.78
CA LEU A 628 -54.45 27.01 14.57
C LEU A 628 -54.55 27.49 16.01
N ARG A 629 -55.73 27.46 16.58
CA ARG A 629 -55.97 27.74 18.01
C ARG A 629 -55.93 26.43 18.78
N VAL A 630 -55.00 26.31 19.73
CA VAL A 630 -54.72 25.06 20.45
C VAL A 630 -54.64 25.36 21.96
N PRO A 631 -55.27 24.55 22.83
CA PRO A 631 -55.18 24.71 24.29
C PRO A 631 -53.75 24.59 24.77
N LEU A 632 -53.31 25.52 25.65
CA LEU A 632 -51.94 25.58 26.19
C LEU A 632 -51.49 24.26 26.84
N LYS A 633 -52.42 23.54 27.47
CA LYS A 633 -52.13 22.24 28.13
C LYS A 633 -51.71 21.12 27.18
N LEU A 634 -51.99 21.25 25.90
CA LEU A 634 -51.70 20.22 24.87
C LEU A 634 -50.46 20.56 24.03
N LEU A 635 -49.83 21.70 24.27
CA LEU A 635 -48.63 22.13 23.57
C LEU A 635 -47.37 21.66 24.29
N LYS A 636 -46.46 21.05 23.56
CA LYS A 636 -45.11 20.69 24.03
C LYS A 636 -44.08 21.55 23.31
N LYS A 637 -43.13 22.12 24.04
CA LYS A 637 -42.04 22.86 23.47
C LYS A 637 -41.23 21.96 22.54
N SER A 638 -40.94 22.44 21.34
CA SER A 638 -40.21 21.70 20.31
C SER A 638 -39.07 22.55 19.80
N THR A 639 -37.93 21.95 19.54
CA THR A 639 -36.85 22.62 18.82
C THR A 639 -37.32 22.97 17.40
N PRO A 640 -36.97 24.16 16.85
CA PRO A 640 -37.24 24.49 15.47
C PRO A 640 -36.75 23.33 14.59
N ALA A 641 -37.61 22.84 13.72
CA ALA A 641 -37.19 21.89 12.70
C ALA A 641 -35.99 22.53 12.00
N PRO A 642 -34.87 21.80 11.80
CA PRO A 642 -33.76 22.33 11.01
C PRO A 642 -34.38 22.83 9.71
N LYS A 643 -34.24 24.10 9.42
CA LYS A 643 -34.52 24.61 8.09
C LYS A 643 -33.59 23.82 7.18
N ILE A 644 -34.13 22.80 6.58
CA ILE A 644 -33.53 22.22 5.36
C ILE A 644 -33.69 23.35 4.37
N SER A 645 -32.69 24.22 4.32
CA SER A 645 -32.49 25.07 3.16
C SER A 645 -32.25 24.09 2.03
N PRO A 646 -33.08 24.01 1.02
CA PRO A 646 -32.71 23.32 -0.20
C PRO A 646 -31.63 24.17 -0.87
N LYS A 647 -30.35 23.90 -0.50
CA LYS A 647 -29.20 24.26 -1.30
C LYS A 647 -28.92 23.11 -2.23
N THR A 648 -29.84 22.91 -3.12
CA THR A 648 -29.58 22.47 -4.48
C THR A 648 -30.58 23.28 -5.30
N SER A 649 -30.23 24.51 -5.62
CA SER A 649 -30.70 25.11 -6.83
C SER A 649 -30.11 24.26 -7.96
N ILE A 650 -30.86 23.22 -8.36
CA ILE A 650 -30.83 22.81 -9.74
C ILE A 650 -31.38 24.03 -10.45
N SER A 651 -30.51 24.86 -10.99
CA SER A 651 -30.92 25.81 -12.00
C SER A 651 -31.25 24.97 -13.23
N VAL A 652 -32.49 24.49 -13.27
CA VAL A 652 -33.10 24.09 -14.53
C VAL A 652 -33.15 25.38 -15.32
N ALA A 653 -32.27 25.49 -16.32
CA ALA A 653 -32.36 26.57 -17.27
C ALA A 653 -33.73 26.46 -17.91
N LYS A 654 -34.65 27.33 -17.52
CA LYS A 654 -35.95 27.45 -18.18
C LYS A 654 -35.63 27.86 -19.63
N PRO A 655 -36.17 27.15 -20.63
CA PRO A 655 -36.00 27.57 -22.01
C PRO A 655 -36.58 28.98 -22.14
N THR A 656 -35.74 29.91 -22.56
CA THR A 656 -36.10 31.36 -22.59
C THR A 656 -37.03 31.76 -23.74
N ASN A 657 -37.35 30.82 -24.67
CA ASN A 657 -38.23 31.07 -25.83
C ASN A 657 -39.06 29.81 -26.20
N LEU A 658 -39.87 29.29 -25.31
CA LEU A 658 -40.80 28.23 -25.65
C LEU A 658 -42.11 28.83 -26.13
N SER A 659 -42.53 28.54 -27.39
CA SER A 659 -43.85 28.90 -27.89
C SER A 659 -44.90 27.93 -27.31
N VAL A 660 -46.14 28.40 -27.15
CA VAL A 660 -47.27 27.57 -26.69
C VAL A 660 -47.68 26.52 -27.74
N SER A 661 -47.02 26.52 -28.90
CA SER A 661 -47.33 25.62 -30.01
C SER A 661 -46.06 24.99 -30.61
N LEU A 662 -46.21 23.72 -31.03
CA LEU A 662 -45.17 22.94 -31.73
C LEU A 662 -45.67 22.57 -33.14
N ASP A 663 -44.86 22.87 -34.13
CA ASP A 663 -45.13 22.47 -35.52
C ASP A 663 -44.28 21.22 -35.91
N LEU A 664 -44.96 20.15 -36.32
CA LEU A 664 -44.42 18.88 -36.72
C LEU A 664 -44.61 18.59 -38.21
N HIS A 665 -45.07 19.58 -39.01
CA HIS A 665 -45.30 19.38 -40.46
C HIS A 665 -44.01 18.95 -41.19
N GLY A 666 -44.13 17.98 -42.07
CA GLY A 666 -43.00 17.50 -42.91
C GLY A 666 -41.99 16.59 -42.23
N LEU A 667 -42.13 16.35 -40.93
CA LEU A 667 -41.20 15.45 -40.19
C LEU A 667 -41.61 13.98 -40.38
N ARG A 668 -40.59 13.08 -40.29
CA ARG A 668 -40.83 11.65 -40.15
C ARG A 668 -41.40 11.31 -38.78
N SER A 669 -42.19 10.24 -38.69
CA SER A 669 -42.90 9.88 -37.44
C SER A 669 -41.97 9.77 -36.22
N ASP A 670 -40.78 9.16 -36.37
CA ASP A 670 -39.87 8.96 -35.26
C ASP A 670 -39.23 10.29 -34.78
N GLU A 671 -38.89 11.16 -35.70
CA GLU A 671 -38.35 12.50 -35.40
C GLU A 671 -39.42 13.39 -34.79
N ALA A 672 -40.65 13.31 -35.27
CA ALA A 672 -41.79 14.06 -34.73
C ALA A 672 -42.11 13.65 -33.26
N ILE A 673 -42.09 12.35 -32.97
CA ILE A 673 -42.29 11.83 -31.61
C ILE A 673 -41.20 12.30 -30.67
N SER A 674 -39.92 12.24 -31.08
CA SER A 674 -38.82 12.71 -30.26
C SER A 674 -38.90 14.22 -29.95
N ARG A 675 -39.28 15.04 -30.96
CA ARG A 675 -39.48 16.50 -30.72
C ARG A 675 -40.68 16.76 -29.86
N LEU A 676 -41.72 15.99 -29.97
CA LEU A 676 -42.96 16.10 -29.19
C LEU A 676 -42.70 15.76 -27.72
N ASP A 677 -41.97 14.70 -27.43
CA ASP A 677 -41.61 14.28 -26.08
C ASP A 677 -40.80 15.38 -25.36
N LYS A 678 -39.78 15.91 -26.06
CA LYS A 678 -38.98 17.00 -25.56
C LYS A 678 -39.82 18.27 -25.30
N PHE A 679 -40.73 18.63 -26.24
CA PHE A 679 -41.55 19.79 -26.12
C PHE A 679 -42.54 19.68 -24.95
N ILE A 680 -43.15 18.52 -24.73
CA ILE A 680 -44.02 18.25 -23.58
C ILE A 680 -43.24 18.38 -22.27
N SER A 681 -42.02 17.84 -22.21
CA SER A 681 -41.15 17.95 -21.04
C SER A 681 -40.78 19.40 -20.74
N ASP A 682 -40.43 20.17 -21.77
CA ASP A 682 -40.10 21.60 -21.67
C ASP A 682 -41.29 22.44 -21.28
N ALA A 683 -42.48 22.15 -21.84
CA ALA A 683 -43.75 22.83 -21.51
C ALA A 683 -44.16 22.63 -20.04
N LEU A 684 -43.96 21.42 -19.49
CA LEU A 684 -44.19 21.13 -18.07
C LEU A 684 -43.23 21.89 -17.17
N LEU A 685 -41.93 22.02 -17.58
CA LEU A 685 -40.94 22.78 -16.82
C LEU A 685 -41.22 24.29 -16.78
N VAL A 686 -41.85 24.81 -17.83
CA VAL A 686 -42.32 26.23 -17.90
C VAL A 686 -43.60 26.43 -17.18
N GLY A 687 -44.45 25.36 -17.02
CA GLY A 687 -45.71 25.39 -16.33
C GLY A 687 -46.91 25.74 -17.24
N PHE A 688 -46.91 25.30 -18.49
CA PHE A 688 -48.05 25.39 -19.39
C PHE A 688 -49.10 24.33 -19.02
N ASP A 689 -50.35 24.72 -18.87
CA ASP A 689 -51.47 23.78 -18.64
C ASP A 689 -52.00 23.19 -19.94
N GLU A 690 -51.90 23.93 -21.07
CA GLU A 690 -52.32 23.50 -22.39
C GLU A 690 -51.31 23.91 -23.46
N VAL A 691 -51.06 23.04 -24.45
CA VAL A 691 -50.20 23.29 -25.60
C VAL A 691 -50.86 22.83 -26.90
N LEU A 692 -50.46 23.45 -28.02
CA LEU A 692 -51.01 23.19 -29.34
C LEU A 692 -49.97 22.51 -30.22
N ILE A 693 -50.35 21.41 -30.85
CA ILE A 693 -49.41 20.58 -31.66
C ILE A 693 -49.97 20.47 -33.07
N TYR A 694 -49.26 21.02 -34.05
CA TYR A 694 -49.58 20.95 -35.47
C TYR A 694 -48.90 19.75 -36.10
N HIS A 695 -49.64 18.83 -36.69
CA HIS A 695 -49.10 17.64 -37.39
C HIS A 695 -49.54 17.54 -38.88
N GLY A 696 -50.48 18.37 -39.25
CA GLY A 696 -51.08 18.35 -40.58
C GLY A 696 -52.02 17.15 -40.85
N ILE A 697 -52.74 17.21 -41.94
CA ILE A 697 -53.73 16.17 -42.31
C ILE A 697 -53.03 15.09 -43.16
N GLY A 698 -52.22 15.43 -44.17
CA GLY A 698 -51.39 14.58 -45.03
C GLY A 698 -51.96 13.17 -45.26
N THR A 699 -51.10 12.15 -45.25
CA THR A 699 -51.46 10.71 -45.38
C THR A 699 -52.03 10.11 -44.09
N GLY A 700 -52.15 10.89 -43.02
CA GLY A 700 -52.63 10.43 -41.69
C GLY A 700 -51.62 9.67 -40.86
N LYS A 701 -50.48 9.25 -41.38
CA LYS A 701 -49.46 8.47 -40.64
C LYS A 701 -48.87 9.23 -39.46
N LEU A 702 -48.55 10.51 -39.66
CA LEU A 702 -48.02 11.39 -38.58
C LEU A 702 -49.09 11.67 -37.55
N ALA A 703 -50.34 11.97 -37.95
CA ALA A 703 -51.46 12.18 -37.06
C ALA A 703 -51.74 10.94 -36.20
N PHE A 704 -51.63 9.74 -36.76
CA PHE A 704 -51.79 8.48 -36.04
C PHE A 704 -50.67 8.31 -34.99
N ALA A 705 -49.38 8.52 -35.36
CA ALA A 705 -48.22 8.38 -34.47
C ALA A 705 -48.31 9.37 -33.29
N VAL A 706 -48.66 10.63 -33.56
CA VAL A 706 -48.85 11.66 -32.51
C VAL A 706 -49.98 11.27 -31.57
N ARG A 707 -51.13 10.76 -32.10
CA ARG A 707 -52.27 10.32 -31.27
C ARG A 707 -51.89 9.16 -30.35
N GLU A 708 -51.21 8.13 -30.86
CA GLU A 708 -50.79 6.98 -30.06
C GLU A 708 -49.76 7.38 -28.98
N PHE A 709 -48.81 8.25 -29.32
CA PHE A 709 -47.87 8.78 -28.37
C PHE A 709 -48.54 9.54 -27.25
N LEU A 710 -49.48 10.47 -27.55
CA LEU A 710 -50.21 11.26 -26.56
C LEU A 710 -51.09 10.42 -25.63
N LYS A 711 -51.64 9.27 -26.10
CA LYS A 711 -52.38 8.33 -25.28
C LYS A 711 -51.55 7.63 -24.24
N THR A 712 -50.30 7.36 -24.54
CA THR A 712 -49.38 6.58 -23.70
C THR A 712 -48.52 7.47 -22.80
N HIS A 713 -48.43 8.76 -23.05
CA HIS A 713 -47.54 9.66 -22.34
C HIS A 713 -48.10 10.01 -20.93
N LYS A 714 -47.32 9.71 -19.90
CA LYS A 714 -47.72 9.79 -18.48
C LYS A 714 -48.11 11.19 -18.00
N SER A 715 -47.64 12.24 -18.62
CA SER A 715 -47.86 13.63 -18.22
C SER A 715 -48.97 14.31 -19.00
N VAL A 716 -49.64 13.62 -19.94
CA VAL A 716 -50.77 14.14 -20.71
C VAL A 716 -52.05 13.75 -20.03
N LYS A 717 -52.82 14.73 -19.55
CA LYS A 717 -54.12 14.52 -18.90
C LYS A 717 -55.25 14.25 -19.91
N GLY A 718 -55.08 14.79 -21.13
CA GLY A 718 -56.02 14.60 -22.20
C GLY A 718 -55.65 15.42 -23.44
N PHE A 719 -56.23 15.06 -24.59
CA PHE A 719 -56.06 15.85 -25.80
C PHE A 719 -57.28 15.75 -26.69
N ASN A 720 -57.58 16.82 -27.47
CA ASN A 720 -58.67 16.95 -28.40
C ASN A 720 -58.15 17.56 -29.72
N ASP A 721 -59.00 17.44 -30.78
CA ASP A 721 -58.74 18.16 -32.04
C ASP A 721 -58.82 19.66 -31.79
N ALA A 722 -57.96 20.44 -32.41
CA ALA A 722 -57.95 21.87 -32.27
C ALA A 722 -59.20 22.50 -32.92
N PRO A 723 -59.65 23.68 -32.45
CA PRO A 723 -60.68 24.43 -33.15
C PRO A 723 -60.33 24.72 -34.62
N ILE A 724 -61.34 24.91 -35.50
CA ILE A 724 -61.13 25.09 -36.92
C ILE A 724 -60.20 26.28 -37.24
N ASN A 725 -60.23 27.34 -36.43
CA ASN A 725 -59.39 28.52 -36.53
C ASN A 725 -57.94 28.30 -36.04
N GLN A 726 -57.66 27.14 -35.41
CA GLN A 726 -56.31 26.77 -34.90
C GLN A 726 -55.78 25.46 -35.52
N GLY A 727 -56.21 25.12 -36.75
CA GLY A 727 -55.70 23.96 -37.52
C GLY A 727 -56.64 22.75 -37.58
N GLY A 728 -57.76 22.72 -36.84
CA GLY A 728 -58.79 21.67 -36.90
C GLY A 728 -58.24 20.26 -36.73
N PHE A 729 -58.61 19.36 -37.64
CA PHE A 729 -58.12 17.96 -37.63
C PHE A 729 -56.60 17.80 -37.90
N GLY A 730 -55.92 18.88 -38.34
CA GLY A 730 -54.45 18.91 -38.56
C GLY A 730 -53.65 19.28 -37.30
N ALA A 731 -54.31 19.57 -36.18
CA ALA A 731 -53.67 19.96 -34.93
C ALA A 731 -54.38 19.35 -33.69
N LYS A 732 -53.64 19.23 -32.59
CA LYS A 732 -54.15 18.72 -31.31
C LYS A 732 -53.89 19.76 -30.20
N VAL A 733 -54.89 20.01 -29.39
CA VAL A 733 -54.76 20.71 -28.09
C VAL A 733 -54.53 19.65 -27.03
N VAL A 734 -53.38 19.76 -26.33
CA VAL A 734 -52.95 18.79 -25.34
C VAL A 734 -52.94 19.46 -23.96
N ARG A 735 -53.60 18.85 -22.98
CA ARG A 735 -53.59 19.24 -21.56
C ARG A 735 -52.52 18.48 -20.81
N LEU A 736 -51.65 19.20 -20.14
CA LEU A 736 -50.49 18.69 -19.42
C LEU A 736 -50.72 18.61 -17.91
#